data_15cb904f01bca5108caccfa963c7d3f1
#
_entry.id   15cb904f01bca5108caccfa963c7d3f1
#
_cell.length_a   1.000
_cell.length_b   1.000
_cell.length_c   1.000
_cell.angle_alpha   90.00
_cell.angle_beta   90.00
_cell.angle_gamma   90.00
#
_symmetry.space_group_name_H-M   'P 1'
#
loop_
_entity.id
_entity.type
_entity.pdbx_description
1 polymer ?
#
loop_
_entity_poly.entity_id
_entity_poly.type
_entity_poly.pdbx_seq_one_letter_code
_entity_poly.pdbx_strand_id
1 'polypeptide(L)'
;MIRDILEIIKEFILEKLKSRIFYVTLIFLCLFGVLVYRLFNLQIVNGEKYQTNFQYKSLKTVSVKATRGKIFDCNGNLLAYNESSYNLSFTSNADLSEAAAEKDITENELRNEIVYKTILILEQNGDSLSVKLPISLDANGNMKFTISGAQLNTFYMNVFGASSVDDLTDKQKNATAREVFDYMRSDELFNISDEYSDAYVLKILAVRYEVWLNRYQQYMTVDIANNISQQSYAAITENMDTLLGMDVSIESNRVYNDAIYFSHIIGYIGNISNEELEEYNAKLPDNQKYSTNAMIGKLGLEQSYEEQLRGTDGSQKMYVDNMGKVLEIIDKTDTVAGNDIYLTLDTDLQKYCYNALEKELSAIILTNLKNVTSSTEKDDIPITEVYYGLFDNNIIDMKLLNAANATDNEKTVYNTFVSSRQYTLDNLADILKNSHTELYNLSDQYKDYMEFICETLSDNGVYDSSAIDKDSTTYNDYINDKISLYEYLKYCISQGAINIDDIETHSDYYDTDEIYDVVVDYVLKEFEEDTDFDKLVFKYMILSGEITGSQVIYLLYDQGILNSTTDEDYDAFASGTMGSFEFIYRKIQKLELTAAMLALDPCSGSIVVTDTETGQVRAMAIYPSYDNNKLTNVIDSDYYDKITSDKTTPMYNRATMQRTAPGSTYKMLVSAAGLGEGVIDVGSVITDYGTFTKISPSPKCWLTGGHGALGLAEAIEVSCNGFFYEVGYRLATDSNGVYQDAQGIDKLQKYATLFGLNRKSGVEIEEIDPHISDSDAVRSAIGQGTNNYTPVQLSRYVTAIANEGKCYDLTLVNEIKNVEGRTVYKNDNVPESTIDLTDSQWSVIKQGMRLMVSDHTSSY
;
A
#
# COMPACT_ATOMS: atom_id res chain seq x y z
N MET A 1 10.63 -110.44 -7.36
CA MET A 1 9.71 -109.29 -7.39
C MET A 1 10.20 -108.07 -6.66
N ILE A 2 10.45 -108.12 -5.28
CA ILE A 2 11.03 -107.00 -4.53
C ILE A 2 12.44 -106.62 -4.94
N ARG A 3 13.25 -107.62 -5.23
CA ARG A 3 14.64 -107.43 -5.70
C ARG A 3 14.77 -106.90 -7.03
N ASP A 4 13.84 -107.29 -7.98
CA ASP A 4 13.79 -106.82 -9.35
C ASP A 4 13.26 -105.37 -9.39
N ILE A 5 12.33 -105.03 -8.51
CA ILE A 5 11.83 -103.66 -8.37
C ILE A 5 12.93 -102.73 -7.80
N LEU A 6 13.73 -103.20 -6.85
CA LEU A 6 14.86 -102.46 -6.36
C LEU A 6 16.00 -102.24 -7.39
N GLU A 7 16.26 -103.28 -8.22
CA GLU A 7 17.21 -103.15 -9.35
C GLU A 7 16.70 -102.15 -10.41
N ILE A 8 15.45 -102.21 -10.80
CA ILE A 8 14.81 -101.27 -11.73
C ILE A 8 14.85 -99.81 -11.15
N ILE A 9 14.58 -99.66 -9.90
CA ILE A 9 14.67 -98.38 -9.22
C ILE A 9 16.13 -97.90 -9.17
N LYS A 10 17.08 -98.82 -8.98
CA LYS A 10 18.50 -98.44 -8.89
C LYS A 10 19.00 -98.04 -10.34
N GLU A 11 18.60 -98.78 -11.41
CA GLU A 11 18.95 -98.48 -12.78
C GLU A 11 18.33 -97.13 -13.20
N PHE A 12 17.06 -96.91 -12.88
CA PHE A 12 16.37 -95.64 -13.12
C PHE A 12 17.03 -94.46 -12.40
N ILE A 13 17.45 -94.65 -11.15
CA ILE A 13 18.17 -93.59 -10.41
C ILE A 13 19.55 -93.37 -11.01
N LEU A 14 20.30 -94.45 -11.43
CA LEU A 14 21.60 -94.31 -12.02
C LEU A 14 21.55 -93.69 -13.43
N GLU A 15 20.48 -93.89 -14.20
CA GLU A 15 20.26 -93.29 -15.49
C GLU A 15 19.91 -91.79 -15.35
N LYS A 16 19.11 -91.50 -14.39
CA LYS A 16 18.78 -90.07 -14.04
C LYS A 16 19.99 -89.32 -13.49
N LEU A 17 20.83 -89.97 -12.69
CA LEU A 17 22.12 -89.41 -12.18
C LEU A 17 23.17 -89.13 -13.29
N LYS A 18 23.07 -89.82 -14.46
CA LYS A 18 23.90 -89.55 -15.63
C LYS A 18 23.38 -88.43 -16.53
N SER A 19 22.14 -87.97 -16.33
CA SER A 19 21.49 -86.92 -17.10
C SER A 19 22.02 -85.52 -16.71
N ARG A 20 22.47 -84.78 -17.71
CA ARG A 20 22.85 -83.33 -17.51
C ARG A 20 21.76 -82.54 -16.87
N ILE A 21 20.49 -82.85 -17.18
CA ILE A 21 19.32 -82.23 -16.60
C ILE A 21 19.24 -82.42 -15.08
N PHE A 22 19.61 -83.64 -14.58
CA PHE A 22 19.62 -83.96 -13.17
C PHE A 22 20.57 -83.00 -12.37
N TYR A 23 21.76 -82.76 -12.91
CA TYR A 23 22.74 -81.92 -12.25
C TYR A 23 22.24 -80.43 -12.30
N VAL A 24 21.66 -80.01 -13.43
CA VAL A 24 21.08 -78.67 -13.51
C VAL A 24 19.91 -78.52 -12.53
N THR A 25 19.00 -79.50 -12.44
CA THR A 25 17.87 -79.50 -11.51
C THR A 25 18.40 -79.52 -10.04
N LEU A 26 19.43 -80.24 -9.74
CA LEU A 26 20.06 -80.32 -8.42
C LEU A 26 20.68 -78.95 -8.03
N ILE A 27 21.37 -78.32 -8.98
CA ILE A 27 21.93 -76.96 -8.79
C ILE A 27 20.78 -75.93 -8.54
N PHE A 28 19.72 -76.05 -9.33
CA PHE A 28 18.55 -75.20 -9.12
C PHE A 28 17.90 -75.43 -7.77
N LEU A 29 17.76 -76.66 -7.34
CA LEU A 29 17.19 -76.99 -6.01
C LEU A 29 18.06 -76.51 -4.88
N CYS A 30 19.39 -76.61 -5.02
CA CYS A 30 20.34 -76.04 -4.06
C CYS A 30 20.25 -74.50 -4.01
N LEU A 31 20.20 -73.82 -5.17
CA LEU A 31 20.02 -72.40 -5.23
C LEU A 31 18.68 -71.96 -4.63
N PHE A 32 17.62 -72.67 -4.92
CA PHE A 32 16.28 -72.45 -4.36
C PHE A 32 16.32 -72.67 -2.81
N GLY A 33 16.99 -73.70 -2.32
CA GLY A 33 17.20 -73.95 -0.90
C GLY A 33 17.94 -72.80 -0.22
N VAL A 34 18.95 -72.24 -0.89
CA VAL A 34 19.68 -71.07 -0.39
C VAL A 34 18.79 -69.84 -0.38
N LEU A 35 17.94 -69.64 -1.38
CA LEU A 35 16.97 -68.55 -1.43
C LEU A 35 15.91 -68.67 -0.31
N VAL A 36 15.37 -69.89 -0.10
CA VAL A 36 14.39 -70.13 0.97
C VAL A 36 15.04 -69.92 2.34
N TYR A 37 16.29 -70.41 2.55
CA TYR A 37 17.04 -70.18 3.77
C TYR A 37 17.31 -68.67 4.00
N ARG A 38 17.69 -67.97 2.94
CA ARG A 38 17.86 -66.52 3.01
C ARG A 38 16.55 -65.78 3.35
N LEU A 39 15.45 -66.19 2.70
CA LEU A 39 14.12 -65.63 2.95
C LEU A 39 13.65 -65.93 4.39
N PHE A 40 13.83 -67.18 4.87
CA PHE A 40 13.53 -67.56 6.24
C PHE A 40 14.36 -66.77 7.26
N ASN A 41 15.64 -66.59 6.96
CA ASN A 41 16.53 -65.84 7.85
C ASN A 41 16.16 -64.33 7.88
N LEU A 42 15.73 -63.74 6.72
CA LEU A 42 15.27 -62.36 6.63
C LEU A 42 13.90 -62.13 7.28
N GLN A 43 12.94 -63.05 7.05
CA GLN A 43 11.54 -62.83 7.49
C GLN A 43 11.22 -63.39 8.89
N ILE A 44 11.84 -64.49 9.30
CA ILE A 44 11.50 -65.20 10.53
C ILE A 44 12.60 -64.97 11.60
N VAL A 45 13.88 -65.21 11.28
CA VAL A 45 14.94 -65.11 12.28
C VAL A 45 15.31 -63.67 12.60
N ASN A 46 15.31 -62.80 11.61
CA ASN A 46 15.65 -61.40 11.76
C ASN A 46 14.44 -60.48 11.49
N GLY A 47 13.23 -61.01 11.26
CA GLY A 47 12.01 -60.24 10.92
C GLY A 47 11.68 -59.19 11.99
N GLU A 48 11.70 -59.60 13.24
CA GLU A 48 11.45 -58.71 14.37
C GLU A 48 12.51 -57.59 14.49
N LYS A 49 13.76 -57.89 14.20
CA LYS A 49 14.88 -56.94 14.17
C LYS A 49 14.74 -55.93 12.98
N TYR A 50 14.24 -56.36 11.85
CA TYR A 50 13.99 -55.49 10.71
C TYR A 50 12.67 -54.69 10.89
N GLN A 51 11.69 -55.27 11.56
CA GLN A 51 10.41 -54.62 11.85
C GLN A 51 10.57 -53.54 12.93
N THR A 52 11.36 -53.81 13.99
CA THR A 52 11.68 -52.82 15.01
C THR A 52 12.69 -51.75 14.58
N ASN A 53 13.55 -52.04 13.59
CA ASN A 53 14.49 -51.05 13.02
C ASN A 53 14.00 -50.39 11.73
N PHE A 54 12.81 -50.73 11.24
CA PHE A 54 12.20 -50.10 10.04
C PHE A 54 11.39 -48.88 10.47
N GLN A 55 12.09 -47.86 10.98
CA GLN A 55 11.54 -46.52 10.99
C GLN A 55 11.56 -46.02 9.53
N TYR A 56 10.41 -45.68 8.98
CA TYR A 56 10.33 -44.95 7.73
C TYR A 56 11.10 -43.65 7.91
N LYS A 57 12.30 -43.56 7.39
CA LYS A 57 13.11 -42.37 7.40
C LYS A 57 12.91 -41.66 6.06
N SER A 58 12.29 -40.53 6.10
CA SER A 58 12.20 -39.62 4.94
C SER A 58 13.31 -38.58 5.03
N LEU A 59 13.98 -38.31 3.91
CA LEU A 59 14.99 -37.26 3.85
C LEU A 59 14.25 -35.94 3.60
N LYS A 60 14.31 -35.02 4.56
CA LYS A 60 13.73 -33.65 4.44
C LYS A 60 14.90 -32.66 4.41
N THR A 61 14.83 -31.70 3.48
CA THR A 61 15.72 -30.55 3.47
C THR A 61 14.87 -29.35 3.87
N VAL A 62 15.27 -28.67 4.94
CA VAL A 62 14.61 -27.45 5.42
C VAL A 62 15.56 -26.28 5.20
N SER A 63 15.08 -25.20 4.59
CA SER A 63 15.80 -23.93 4.53
C SER A 63 15.73 -23.23 5.87
N VAL A 64 16.85 -22.71 6.35
CA VAL A 64 16.92 -21.88 7.56
C VAL A 64 17.13 -20.45 7.09
N LYS A 65 16.15 -19.59 7.32
CA LYS A 65 16.19 -18.20 6.86
C LYS A 65 17.32 -17.43 7.55
N ALA A 66 18.02 -16.61 6.79
CA ALA A 66 19.04 -15.70 7.31
C ALA A 66 18.36 -14.54 8.05
N THR A 67 19.05 -13.97 9.04
CA THR A 67 18.62 -12.75 9.69
C THR A 67 18.89 -11.58 8.74
N ARG A 68 17.86 -10.76 8.45
CA ARG A 68 17.98 -9.56 7.64
C ARG A 68 18.82 -8.50 8.33
N GLY A 69 19.67 -7.77 7.60
CA GLY A 69 20.52 -6.71 8.12
C GLY A 69 19.70 -5.57 8.77
N LYS A 70 20.31 -4.87 9.68
CA LYS A 70 19.72 -3.74 10.40
C LYS A 70 19.90 -2.46 9.63
N ILE A 71 19.02 -1.47 9.88
CA ILE A 71 19.14 -0.12 9.34
C ILE A 71 19.27 0.85 10.51
N PHE A 72 20.28 1.71 10.46
CA PHE A 72 20.60 2.70 11.48
C PHE A 72 20.59 4.10 10.88
N ASP A 73 20.30 5.11 11.69
CA ASP A 73 20.52 6.51 11.34
C ASP A 73 22.00 6.91 11.43
N CYS A 74 22.33 8.18 11.18
CA CYS A 74 23.69 8.68 11.22
C CYS A 74 24.30 8.68 12.63
N ASN A 75 23.49 8.64 13.68
CA ASN A 75 23.89 8.63 15.09
C ASN A 75 23.97 7.20 15.66
N GLY A 76 23.59 6.17 14.88
CA GLY A 76 23.54 4.78 15.31
C GLY A 76 22.23 4.38 15.99
N ASN A 77 21.18 5.21 15.89
CA ASN A 77 19.85 4.85 16.34
C ASN A 77 19.28 3.77 15.42
N LEU A 78 18.69 2.74 16.01
CA LEU A 78 18.15 1.59 15.30
C LEU A 78 16.78 1.94 14.69
N LEU A 79 16.68 1.88 13.37
CA LEU A 79 15.45 2.22 12.62
C LEU A 79 14.70 0.97 12.15
N ALA A 80 15.43 -0.07 11.70
CA ALA A 80 14.83 -1.33 11.29
C ALA A 80 15.66 -2.50 11.79
N TYR A 81 14.99 -3.52 12.34
CA TYR A 81 15.62 -4.71 12.91
C TYR A 81 14.68 -5.89 12.90
N ASN A 82 15.19 -7.04 13.31
CA ASN A 82 14.41 -8.25 13.40
C ASN A 82 14.20 -8.65 14.86
N GLU A 83 12.96 -8.98 15.19
CA GLU A 83 12.57 -9.58 16.47
C GLU A 83 12.19 -11.04 16.29
N SER A 84 12.55 -11.89 17.26
CA SER A 84 12.08 -13.28 17.24
C SER A 84 10.60 -13.34 17.55
N SER A 85 9.84 -13.96 16.68
CA SER A 85 8.41 -14.19 16.80
C SER A 85 8.16 -15.69 16.95
N TYR A 86 7.19 -16.05 17.75
CA TYR A 86 6.71 -17.43 17.88
C TYR A 86 5.41 -17.54 17.10
N ASN A 87 5.40 -18.40 16.07
CA ASN A 87 4.21 -18.66 15.29
C ASN A 87 3.70 -20.05 15.56
N LEU A 88 2.42 -20.18 15.80
CA LEU A 88 1.76 -21.45 16.02
C LEU A 88 1.11 -21.93 14.74
N SER A 89 1.45 -23.14 14.33
CA SER A 89 0.90 -23.77 13.15
C SER A 89 0.21 -25.10 13.47
N PHE A 90 -0.70 -25.51 12.59
CA PHE A 90 -1.36 -26.81 12.63
C PHE A 90 -1.09 -27.59 11.35
N THR A 91 -0.66 -28.84 11.50
CA THR A 91 -0.39 -29.71 10.34
C THR A 91 -1.69 -30.27 9.79
N SER A 92 -2.03 -29.95 8.53
CA SER A 92 -3.29 -30.31 7.88
C SER A 92 -3.54 -31.82 7.81
N ASN A 93 -2.48 -32.62 7.65
CA ASN A 93 -2.51 -34.06 7.50
C ASN A 93 -1.98 -34.82 8.72
N ALA A 94 -2.06 -34.25 9.92
CA ALA A 94 -1.73 -34.99 11.14
C ALA A 94 -2.62 -36.23 11.24
N ASP A 95 -2.02 -37.42 11.29
CA ASP A 95 -2.73 -38.68 11.53
C ASP A 95 -3.07 -38.78 13.00
N LEU A 96 -4.34 -38.55 13.33
CA LEU A 96 -4.86 -38.60 14.69
C LEU A 96 -5.71 -39.86 14.95
N SER A 97 -5.77 -40.78 14.00
CA SER A 97 -6.69 -41.92 14.05
C SER A 97 -6.41 -42.88 15.23
N GLU A 98 -5.14 -43.14 15.55
CA GLU A 98 -4.78 -43.98 16.71
C GLU A 98 -5.16 -43.31 18.02
N ALA A 99 -4.82 -42.02 18.18
CA ALA A 99 -5.14 -41.25 19.38
C ALA A 99 -6.68 -41.03 19.55
N ALA A 100 -7.42 -40.91 18.46
CA ALA A 100 -8.87 -40.83 18.49
C ALA A 100 -9.50 -42.17 18.90
N ALA A 101 -8.97 -43.29 18.36
CA ALA A 101 -9.41 -44.64 18.71
C ALA A 101 -9.15 -44.97 20.20
N GLU A 102 -8.03 -44.55 20.75
CA GLU A 102 -7.73 -44.70 22.20
C GLU A 102 -8.75 -43.98 23.11
N LYS A 103 -9.32 -42.89 22.64
CA LYS A 103 -10.34 -42.09 23.34
C LYS A 103 -11.78 -42.48 23.02
N ASP A 104 -12.02 -43.43 22.11
CA ASP A 104 -13.33 -43.82 21.60
C ASP A 104 -14.15 -42.65 21.00
N ILE A 105 -13.45 -41.74 20.29
CA ILE A 105 -14.03 -40.57 19.57
C ILE A 105 -13.57 -40.56 18.11
N THR A 106 -14.23 -39.74 17.32
CA THR A 106 -13.83 -39.54 15.91
C THR A 106 -12.59 -38.65 15.80
N GLU A 107 -11.87 -38.75 14.69
CA GLU A 107 -10.71 -37.92 14.41
C GLU A 107 -11.10 -36.41 14.32
N ASN A 108 -12.28 -36.10 13.79
CA ASN A 108 -12.81 -34.73 13.77
C ASN A 108 -13.04 -34.18 15.18
N GLU A 109 -13.62 -34.97 16.09
CA GLU A 109 -13.82 -34.60 17.50
C GLU A 109 -12.49 -34.37 18.19
N LEU A 110 -11.50 -35.22 17.97
CA LEU A 110 -10.17 -35.02 18.54
C LEU A 110 -9.51 -33.73 18.02
N ARG A 111 -9.58 -33.45 16.72
CA ARG A 111 -9.09 -32.20 16.13
C ARG A 111 -9.76 -30.98 16.77
N ASN A 112 -11.06 -31.00 16.95
CA ASN A 112 -11.81 -29.91 17.59
C ASN A 112 -11.39 -29.73 19.04
N GLU A 113 -11.18 -30.83 19.81
CA GLU A 113 -10.68 -30.81 21.20
C GLU A 113 -9.28 -30.17 21.28
N ILE A 114 -8.36 -30.54 20.37
CA ILE A 114 -7.00 -29.99 20.30
C ILE A 114 -7.06 -28.48 20.00
N VAL A 115 -7.82 -28.08 18.97
CA VAL A 115 -7.96 -26.67 18.60
C VAL A 115 -8.59 -25.86 19.74
N TYR A 116 -9.63 -26.38 20.40
CA TYR A 116 -10.26 -25.70 21.54
C TYR A 116 -9.27 -25.52 22.73
N LYS A 117 -8.50 -26.54 23.09
CA LYS A 117 -7.48 -26.42 24.13
C LYS A 117 -6.42 -25.39 23.78
N THR A 118 -6.00 -25.38 22.52
CA THR A 118 -5.04 -24.40 22.03
C THR A 118 -5.57 -22.97 22.14
N ILE A 119 -6.82 -22.74 21.75
CA ILE A 119 -7.50 -21.42 21.90
C ILE A 119 -7.51 -20.99 23.36
N LEU A 120 -7.83 -21.90 24.30
CA LEU A 120 -7.83 -21.58 25.73
C LEU A 120 -6.45 -21.19 26.26
N ILE A 121 -5.38 -21.86 25.80
CA ILE A 121 -4.00 -21.50 26.19
C ILE A 121 -3.65 -20.11 25.68
N LEU A 122 -3.97 -19.79 24.42
CA LEU A 122 -3.73 -18.47 23.84
C LEU A 122 -4.45 -17.38 24.62
N GLU A 123 -5.75 -17.54 24.85
CA GLU A 123 -6.58 -16.54 25.55
C GLU A 123 -6.15 -16.32 27.00
N GLN A 124 -5.75 -17.40 27.73
CA GLN A 124 -5.24 -17.28 29.09
C GLN A 124 -3.97 -16.43 29.19
N ASN A 125 -3.18 -16.38 28.12
CA ASN A 125 -1.96 -15.58 28.07
C ASN A 125 -2.13 -14.25 27.32
N GLY A 126 -3.36 -13.91 26.93
CA GLY A 126 -3.68 -12.65 26.24
C GLY A 126 -3.41 -12.66 24.72
N ASP A 127 -3.13 -13.84 24.16
CA ASP A 127 -2.94 -14.01 22.72
C ASP A 127 -4.25 -14.41 22.02
N SER A 128 -4.26 -14.31 20.68
CA SER A 128 -5.45 -14.63 19.87
C SER A 128 -5.06 -15.36 18.59
N LEU A 129 -6.04 -16.00 17.95
CA LEU A 129 -5.88 -16.54 16.62
C LEU A 129 -5.65 -15.42 15.61
N SER A 130 -4.78 -15.67 14.62
CA SER A 130 -4.58 -14.80 13.45
C SER A 130 -5.58 -15.10 12.32
N VAL A 131 -6.11 -16.32 12.30
CA VAL A 131 -7.12 -16.76 11.30
C VAL A 131 -8.52 -16.32 11.72
N LYS A 132 -9.31 -15.89 10.73
CA LYS A 132 -10.70 -15.43 10.94
C LYS A 132 -11.63 -16.18 10.00
N LEU A 133 -12.82 -16.55 10.50
CA LEU A 133 -13.90 -17.05 9.65
C LEU A 133 -14.67 -15.85 9.07
N PRO A 134 -15.13 -15.88 7.80
CA PRO A 134 -15.96 -14.82 7.22
C PRO A 134 -17.40 -14.75 7.80
N ILE A 135 -17.57 -15.16 9.04
CA ILE A 135 -18.82 -15.07 9.81
C ILE A 135 -18.48 -14.49 11.19
N SER A 136 -19.26 -13.52 11.65
CA SER A 136 -19.14 -12.92 12.98
C SER A 136 -20.49 -12.85 13.71
N LEU A 137 -20.45 -12.68 15.04
CA LEU A 137 -21.63 -12.37 15.84
C LEU A 137 -21.81 -10.85 15.92
N ASP A 138 -23.04 -10.39 15.72
CA ASP A 138 -23.41 -9.02 16.02
C ASP A 138 -23.62 -8.84 17.55
N ALA A 139 -23.86 -7.59 17.99
CA ALA A 139 -24.08 -7.29 19.41
C ALA A 139 -25.32 -7.98 20.01
N ASN A 140 -26.26 -8.45 19.18
CA ASN A 140 -27.46 -9.17 19.59
C ASN A 140 -27.25 -10.70 19.58
N GLY A 141 -26.06 -11.18 19.20
CA GLY A 141 -25.75 -12.60 19.08
C GLY A 141 -26.21 -13.23 17.76
N ASN A 142 -26.61 -12.46 16.75
CA ASN A 142 -26.95 -12.98 15.43
C ASN A 142 -25.70 -13.13 14.59
N MET A 143 -25.67 -14.15 13.75
CA MET A 143 -24.58 -14.38 12.83
C MET A 143 -24.76 -13.56 11.56
N LYS A 144 -23.69 -12.92 11.10
CA LYS A 144 -23.62 -12.19 9.85
C LYS A 144 -22.34 -12.52 9.11
N PHE A 145 -22.38 -12.43 7.77
CA PHE A 145 -21.16 -12.47 6.97
C PHE A 145 -20.39 -11.16 7.13
N THR A 146 -19.07 -11.27 7.10
CA THR A 146 -18.14 -10.12 7.08
C THR A 146 -17.66 -9.80 5.67
N ILE A 147 -18.07 -10.57 4.69
CA ILE A 147 -17.73 -10.46 3.26
C ILE A 147 -19.02 -10.46 2.42
N SER A 148 -18.95 -9.97 1.18
CA SER A 148 -20.06 -9.91 0.24
C SER A 148 -19.62 -10.19 -1.20
N GLY A 149 -20.56 -10.20 -2.14
CA GLY A 149 -20.28 -10.32 -3.57
C GLY A 149 -19.45 -11.54 -3.96
N ALA A 150 -18.39 -11.33 -4.75
CA ALA A 150 -17.53 -12.40 -5.25
C ALA A 150 -16.81 -13.18 -4.14
N GLN A 151 -16.41 -12.50 -3.05
CA GLN A 151 -15.77 -13.15 -1.91
C GLN A 151 -16.72 -14.11 -1.19
N LEU A 152 -17.99 -13.72 -1.02
CA LEU A 152 -19.00 -14.57 -0.43
C LEU A 152 -19.29 -15.79 -1.32
N ASN A 153 -19.34 -15.61 -2.62
CA ASN A 153 -19.49 -16.71 -3.58
C ASN A 153 -18.33 -17.71 -3.48
N THR A 154 -17.09 -17.22 -3.38
CA THR A 154 -15.91 -18.06 -3.18
C THR A 154 -15.98 -18.82 -1.85
N PHE A 155 -16.45 -18.18 -0.80
CA PHE A 155 -16.65 -18.82 0.51
C PHE A 155 -17.67 -19.95 0.42
N TYR A 156 -18.83 -19.73 -0.23
CA TYR A 156 -19.83 -20.78 -0.45
C TYR A 156 -19.25 -21.96 -1.24
N MET A 157 -18.52 -21.68 -2.33
CA MET A 157 -17.88 -22.72 -3.14
C MET A 157 -16.94 -23.59 -2.29
N ASN A 158 -16.11 -22.97 -1.46
CA ASN A 158 -15.17 -23.65 -0.59
C ASN A 158 -15.86 -24.51 0.47
N VAL A 159 -16.89 -23.97 1.13
CA VAL A 159 -17.63 -24.68 2.19
C VAL A 159 -18.45 -25.83 1.63
N PHE A 160 -19.16 -25.61 0.54
CA PHE A 160 -20.01 -26.64 -0.08
C PHE A 160 -19.29 -27.53 -1.09
N GLY A 161 -18.00 -27.30 -1.33
CA GLY A 161 -17.16 -28.12 -2.21
C GLY A 161 -17.49 -28.00 -3.69
N ALA A 162 -18.06 -26.85 -4.13
CA ALA A 162 -18.37 -26.56 -5.53
C ALA A 162 -17.13 -26.09 -6.30
N SER A 163 -17.04 -26.40 -7.60
CA SER A 163 -15.95 -25.98 -8.47
C SER A 163 -16.23 -24.63 -9.14
N SER A 164 -17.49 -24.24 -9.24
CA SER A 164 -17.96 -22.96 -9.78
C SER A 164 -19.22 -22.50 -9.05
N VAL A 165 -19.58 -21.24 -9.19
CA VAL A 165 -20.82 -20.69 -8.63
C VAL A 165 -22.05 -21.40 -9.21
N ASP A 166 -21.98 -21.85 -10.45
CA ASP A 166 -23.09 -22.54 -11.12
C ASP A 166 -23.36 -23.96 -10.56
N ASP A 167 -22.33 -24.56 -9.94
CA ASP A 167 -22.48 -25.88 -9.28
C ASP A 167 -23.20 -25.79 -7.93
N LEU A 168 -23.36 -24.59 -7.37
CA LEU A 168 -24.10 -24.36 -6.14
C LEU A 168 -25.61 -24.41 -6.40
N THR A 169 -26.35 -25.06 -5.53
CA THR A 169 -27.83 -25.04 -5.55
C THR A 169 -28.34 -23.65 -5.11
N ASP A 170 -29.56 -23.29 -5.51
CA ASP A 170 -30.22 -22.03 -5.11
C ASP A 170 -30.27 -21.87 -3.58
N LYS A 171 -30.42 -22.96 -2.84
CA LYS A 171 -30.37 -22.93 -1.37
C LYS A 171 -28.99 -22.59 -0.85
N GLN A 172 -27.92 -23.07 -1.48
CA GLN A 172 -26.53 -22.78 -1.09
C GLN A 172 -26.12 -21.37 -1.46
N LYS A 173 -26.54 -20.86 -2.62
CA LYS A 173 -26.27 -19.47 -3.05
C LYS A 173 -26.94 -18.43 -2.14
N ASN A 174 -28.05 -18.76 -1.54
CA ASN A 174 -28.85 -17.88 -0.67
C ASN A 174 -28.78 -18.29 0.81
N ALA A 175 -27.81 -19.12 1.22
CA ALA A 175 -27.68 -19.57 2.59
C ALA A 175 -27.29 -18.40 3.50
N THR A 176 -27.99 -18.26 4.61
CA THR A 176 -27.67 -17.28 5.66
C THR A 176 -26.39 -17.64 6.39
N ALA A 177 -25.74 -16.69 7.05
CA ALA A 177 -24.57 -16.94 7.86
C ALA A 177 -24.80 -18.03 8.94
N ARG A 178 -26.02 -18.08 9.52
CA ARG A 178 -26.42 -19.11 10.48
C ARG A 178 -26.49 -20.49 9.83
N GLU A 179 -27.08 -20.61 8.66
CA GLU A 179 -27.19 -21.89 7.95
C GLU A 179 -25.83 -22.43 7.53
N VAL A 180 -24.92 -21.56 7.09
CA VAL A 180 -23.55 -21.96 6.74
C VAL A 180 -22.79 -22.39 8.00
N PHE A 181 -22.90 -21.65 9.09
CA PHE A 181 -22.29 -22.01 10.38
C PHE A 181 -22.79 -23.37 10.88
N ASP A 182 -24.12 -23.61 10.86
CA ASP A 182 -24.72 -24.87 11.33
C ASP A 182 -24.28 -26.06 10.44
N TYR A 183 -24.16 -25.83 9.12
CA TYR A 183 -23.61 -26.83 8.19
C TYR A 183 -22.14 -27.15 8.50
N MET A 184 -21.31 -26.13 8.70
CA MET A 184 -19.89 -26.32 9.03
C MET A 184 -19.70 -27.02 10.39
N ARG A 185 -20.58 -26.72 11.37
CA ARG A 185 -20.56 -27.34 12.68
C ARG A 185 -20.98 -28.81 12.66
N SER A 186 -21.90 -29.20 11.75
CA SER A 186 -22.51 -30.51 11.69
C SER A 186 -21.53 -31.65 11.42
N ASP A 187 -22.01 -32.89 11.54
CA ASP A 187 -21.29 -34.12 11.18
C ASP A 187 -21.00 -34.24 9.67
N GLU A 188 -21.70 -33.46 8.84
CA GLU A 188 -21.44 -33.41 7.39
C GLU A 188 -20.07 -32.78 7.06
N LEU A 189 -19.52 -31.88 7.93
CA LEU A 189 -18.24 -31.24 7.65
C LEU A 189 -17.22 -31.40 8.80
N PHE A 190 -17.42 -30.75 9.96
CA PHE A 190 -16.40 -30.72 11.02
C PHE A 190 -16.80 -31.44 12.32
N ASN A 191 -18.05 -31.84 12.51
CA ASN A 191 -18.55 -32.56 13.70
C ASN A 191 -18.14 -31.90 15.03
N ILE A 192 -18.53 -30.61 15.23
CA ILE A 192 -18.19 -29.84 16.42
C ILE A 192 -19.30 -30.00 17.47
N SER A 193 -18.94 -30.43 18.69
CA SER A 193 -19.86 -30.70 19.80
C SER A 193 -20.75 -29.48 20.11
N ASP A 194 -22.02 -29.79 20.51
CA ASP A 194 -22.98 -28.79 20.98
C ASP A 194 -22.66 -28.23 22.38
N GLU A 195 -21.69 -28.78 23.06
CA GLU A 195 -21.23 -28.27 24.38
C GLU A 195 -20.47 -26.93 24.23
N TYR A 196 -19.89 -26.63 23.07
CA TYR A 196 -19.17 -25.37 22.83
C TYR A 196 -20.17 -24.24 22.50
N SER A 197 -19.95 -23.06 23.09
CA SER A 197 -20.71 -21.86 22.74
C SER A 197 -20.42 -21.42 21.31
N ASP A 198 -21.38 -20.74 20.67
CA ASP A 198 -21.22 -20.26 19.27
C ASP A 198 -19.97 -19.42 19.09
N ALA A 199 -19.57 -18.62 20.11
CA ALA A 199 -18.34 -17.83 20.07
C ALA A 199 -17.07 -18.70 19.99
N TYR A 200 -17.01 -19.82 20.71
CA TYR A 200 -15.89 -20.75 20.60
C TYR A 200 -15.96 -21.59 19.33
N VAL A 201 -17.17 -21.96 18.91
CA VAL A 201 -17.35 -22.69 17.64
C VAL A 201 -16.84 -21.85 16.47
N LEU A 202 -17.10 -20.54 16.40
CA LEU A 202 -16.57 -19.64 15.36
C LEU A 202 -15.04 -19.66 15.33
N LYS A 203 -14.37 -19.67 16.48
CA LYS A 203 -12.91 -19.76 16.58
C LYS A 203 -12.38 -21.12 16.13
N ILE A 204 -13.05 -22.21 16.54
CA ILE A 204 -12.69 -23.55 16.07
C ILE A 204 -12.88 -23.65 14.56
N LEU A 205 -14.01 -23.15 14.04
CA LEU A 205 -14.29 -23.13 12.61
C LEU A 205 -13.28 -22.31 11.83
N ALA A 206 -12.79 -21.20 12.35
CA ALA A 206 -11.74 -20.41 11.70
C ALA A 206 -10.49 -21.26 11.43
N VAL A 207 -9.99 -21.97 12.44
CA VAL A 207 -8.84 -22.87 12.30
C VAL A 207 -9.16 -24.03 11.35
N ARG A 208 -10.31 -24.68 11.54
CA ARG A 208 -10.71 -25.85 10.76
C ARG A 208 -10.92 -25.53 9.29
N TYR A 209 -11.48 -24.36 9.00
CA TYR A 209 -11.69 -23.87 7.64
C TYR A 209 -10.38 -23.57 6.94
N GLU A 210 -9.44 -22.91 7.60
CA GLU A 210 -8.13 -22.61 7.05
C GLU A 210 -7.35 -23.90 6.70
N VAL A 211 -7.40 -24.89 7.61
CA VAL A 211 -6.86 -26.24 7.34
C VAL A 211 -7.59 -26.92 6.18
N TRP A 212 -8.91 -26.75 6.07
CA TRP A 212 -9.73 -27.31 4.99
C TRP A 212 -9.39 -26.73 3.63
N LEU A 213 -9.08 -25.46 3.53
CA LEU A 213 -8.64 -24.83 2.28
C LEU A 213 -7.38 -25.49 1.72
N ASN A 214 -6.49 -25.94 2.61
CA ASN A 214 -5.22 -26.60 2.27
C ASN A 214 -5.31 -28.13 2.15
N ARG A 215 -6.51 -28.74 2.16
CA ARG A 215 -6.71 -30.21 2.21
C ARG A 215 -6.12 -31.00 1.06
N TYR A 216 -5.88 -30.37 -0.07
CA TYR A 216 -5.27 -31.01 -1.25
C TYR A 216 -3.75 -30.88 -1.30
N GLN A 217 -3.16 -30.07 -0.43
CA GLN A 217 -1.71 -29.90 -0.32
C GLN A 217 -1.19 -30.76 0.82
N GLN A 218 -0.68 -31.94 0.48
CA GLN A 218 -0.13 -32.86 1.47
C GLN A 218 1.11 -32.22 2.13
N TYR A 219 1.19 -32.32 3.47
CA TYR A 219 2.32 -31.86 4.32
C TYR A 219 2.47 -30.35 4.49
N MET A 220 1.45 -29.54 4.15
CA MET A 220 1.47 -28.15 4.56
C MET A 220 1.06 -27.96 6.01
N THR A 221 1.81 -27.16 6.72
CA THR A 221 1.41 -26.56 7.99
C THR A 221 0.65 -25.28 7.72
N VAL A 222 -0.36 -25.01 8.52
CA VAL A 222 -1.18 -23.79 8.44
C VAL A 222 -0.92 -22.95 9.68
N ASP A 223 -0.46 -21.72 9.52
CA ASP A 223 -0.26 -20.81 10.63
C ASP A 223 -1.61 -20.34 11.16
N ILE A 224 -1.85 -20.60 12.45
CA ILE A 224 -3.15 -20.31 13.09
C ILE A 224 -3.07 -19.17 14.09
N ALA A 225 -1.88 -18.89 14.64
CA ALA A 225 -1.61 -17.73 15.46
C ALA A 225 -0.18 -17.24 15.26
N ASN A 226 -0.02 -15.96 14.98
CA ASN A 226 1.26 -15.33 14.73
C ASN A 226 1.65 -14.45 15.91
N ASN A 227 2.96 -14.31 16.14
CA ASN A 227 3.53 -13.45 17.17
C ASN A 227 2.95 -13.72 18.58
N ILE A 228 2.81 -14.99 18.94
CA ILE A 228 2.34 -15.39 20.26
C ILE A 228 3.37 -15.07 21.35
N SER A 229 2.90 -14.80 22.55
CA SER A 229 3.75 -14.48 23.69
C SER A 229 4.66 -15.64 24.09
N GLN A 230 5.76 -15.34 24.77
CA GLN A 230 6.66 -16.35 25.30
C GLN A 230 5.93 -17.27 26.30
N GLN A 231 4.92 -16.77 26.98
CA GLN A 231 4.08 -17.53 27.88
C GLN A 231 3.26 -18.58 27.13
N SER A 232 2.61 -18.20 26.05
CA SER A 232 1.87 -19.14 25.17
C SER A 232 2.80 -20.15 24.52
N TYR A 233 3.98 -19.71 24.04
CA TYR A 233 5.00 -20.60 23.50
C TYR A 233 5.38 -21.68 24.50
N ALA A 234 5.70 -21.29 25.75
CA ALA A 234 6.08 -22.23 26.79
C ALA A 234 4.93 -23.19 27.14
N ALA A 235 3.71 -22.66 27.32
CA ALA A 235 2.54 -23.48 27.66
C ALA A 235 2.16 -24.47 26.56
N ILE A 236 2.22 -24.06 25.29
CA ILE A 236 1.97 -24.95 24.14
C ILE A 236 3.05 -26.01 24.05
N THR A 237 4.33 -25.62 24.17
CA THR A 237 5.46 -26.56 24.10
C THR A 237 5.40 -27.63 25.22
N GLU A 238 4.99 -27.24 26.43
CA GLU A 238 4.81 -28.15 27.55
C GLU A 238 3.68 -29.17 27.32
N ASN A 239 2.68 -28.79 26.53
CA ASN A 239 1.49 -29.61 26.24
C ASN A 239 1.51 -30.28 24.86
N MET A 240 2.65 -30.30 24.16
CA MET A 240 2.76 -30.85 22.79
C MET A 240 2.30 -32.33 22.69
N ASP A 241 2.47 -33.11 23.76
CA ASP A 241 2.02 -34.51 23.79
C ASP A 241 0.50 -34.64 23.70
N THR A 242 -0.26 -33.60 24.05
CA THR A 242 -1.74 -33.56 24.01
C THR A 242 -2.28 -32.71 22.89
N LEU A 243 -1.44 -31.85 22.33
CA LEU A 243 -1.78 -30.94 21.23
C LEU A 243 -1.23 -31.50 19.90
N LEU A 244 -1.57 -32.74 19.61
CA LEU A 244 -1.09 -33.46 18.43
C LEU A 244 -1.38 -32.69 17.13
N GLY A 245 -0.38 -32.56 16.29
CA GLY A 245 -0.47 -31.79 15.02
C GLY A 245 -0.21 -30.31 15.16
N MET A 246 -0.14 -29.76 16.38
CA MET A 246 0.34 -28.39 16.61
C MET A 246 1.87 -28.37 16.57
N ASP A 247 2.43 -27.30 16.02
CA ASP A 247 3.87 -27.03 16.00
C ASP A 247 4.10 -25.53 16.22
N VAL A 248 5.23 -25.20 16.86
CA VAL A 248 5.60 -23.79 17.06
C VAL A 248 6.92 -23.54 16.39
N SER A 249 6.89 -22.64 15.42
CA SER A 249 8.07 -22.14 14.73
C SER A 249 8.57 -20.84 15.38
N ILE A 250 9.88 -20.65 15.35
CA ILE A 250 10.51 -19.39 15.69
C ILE A 250 10.81 -18.69 14.37
N GLU A 251 10.13 -17.58 14.14
CA GLU A 251 10.34 -16.76 12.98
C GLU A 251 10.99 -15.43 13.37
N SER A 252 11.36 -14.68 12.37
CA SER A 252 12.04 -13.40 12.52
C SER A 252 11.17 -12.32 11.90
N ASN A 253 10.45 -11.58 12.73
CA ASN A 253 9.60 -10.46 12.28
C ASN A 253 10.44 -9.21 12.12
N ARG A 254 10.21 -8.49 11.01
CA ARG A 254 10.79 -7.18 10.76
C ARG A 254 10.02 -6.12 11.54
N VAL A 255 10.75 -5.23 12.23
CA VAL A 255 10.20 -4.16 13.05
C VAL A 255 10.85 -2.84 12.64
N TYR A 256 10.05 -1.79 12.53
CA TYR A 256 10.47 -0.44 12.19
C TYR A 256 10.20 0.50 13.36
N ASN A 257 11.26 1.08 13.91
CA ASN A 257 11.14 2.12 14.91
C ASN A 257 10.74 3.44 14.25
N ASP A 258 9.90 4.21 14.95
CA ASP A 258 9.47 5.52 14.46
C ASP A 258 8.83 5.48 13.05
N ALA A 259 8.08 4.45 12.78
CA ALA A 259 7.56 4.01 11.48
C ALA A 259 7.03 5.16 10.59
N ILE A 260 6.12 5.97 11.11
CA ILE A 260 5.48 7.07 10.34
C ILE A 260 6.46 8.14 9.84
N TYR A 261 7.63 8.28 10.48
CA TYR A 261 8.62 9.27 10.07
C TYR A 261 9.55 8.76 8.97
N PHE A 262 9.66 7.43 8.81
CA PHE A 262 10.65 6.82 7.92
C PHE A 262 10.06 5.90 6.84
N SER A 263 8.75 5.64 6.86
CA SER A 263 8.12 4.64 5.98
C SER A 263 8.40 4.86 4.49
N HIS A 264 8.35 6.09 4.00
CA HIS A 264 8.65 6.43 2.62
C HIS A 264 10.11 6.22 2.20
N ILE A 265 11.03 6.21 3.18
CA ILE A 265 12.46 6.06 2.93
C ILE A 265 12.87 4.60 3.09
N ILE A 266 12.51 4.00 4.23
CA ILE A 266 12.88 2.63 4.53
C ILE A 266 12.01 1.65 3.73
N GLY A 267 10.71 1.95 3.58
CA GLY A 267 9.76 1.02 2.97
C GLY A 267 9.34 -0.09 3.93
N TYR A 268 8.99 -1.24 3.40
CA TYR A 268 8.59 -2.42 4.17
C TYR A 268 8.89 -3.70 3.40
N ILE A 269 8.86 -4.84 4.09
CA ILE A 269 8.98 -6.17 3.49
C ILE A 269 7.61 -6.84 3.36
N GLY A 270 7.43 -7.64 2.33
CA GLY A 270 6.21 -8.40 2.09
C GLY A 270 6.47 -9.68 1.30
N ASN A 271 5.45 -10.51 1.14
CA ASN A 271 5.54 -11.74 0.38
C ASN A 271 5.91 -11.46 -1.08
N ILE A 272 6.80 -12.27 -1.63
CA ILE A 272 7.21 -12.19 -3.03
C ILE A 272 6.03 -12.57 -3.95
N SER A 273 5.75 -11.79 -5.01
CA SER A 273 4.79 -12.16 -6.05
C SER A 273 5.40 -13.17 -7.03
N ASN A 274 4.56 -13.78 -7.86
CA ASN A 274 5.05 -14.72 -8.87
C ASN A 274 5.95 -14.03 -9.92
N GLU A 275 5.61 -12.79 -10.30
CA GLU A 275 6.38 -11.99 -11.24
C GLU A 275 7.75 -11.62 -10.65
N GLU A 276 7.78 -11.14 -9.41
CA GLU A 276 9.02 -10.83 -8.69
C GLU A 276 9.89 -12.08 -8.51
N LEU A 277 9.26 -13.22 -8.18
CA LEU A 277 9.96 -14.50 -8.02
C LEU A 277 10.68 -14.91 -9.30
N GLU A 278 10.02 -14.79 -10.44
CA GLU A 278 10.62 -15.07 -11.75
C GLU A 278 11.76 -14.11 -12.07
N GLU A 279 11.55 -12.81 -11.85
CA GLU A 279 12.53 -11.77 -12.11
C GLU A 279 13.80 -11.95 -11.26
N TYR A 280 13.64 -12.09 -9.94
CA TYR A 280 14.80 -12.27 -9.04
C TYR A 280 15.53 -13.60 -9.32
N ASN A 281 14.78 -14.70 -9.47
CA ASN A 281 15.38 -16.01 -9.67
C ASN A 281 16.05 -16.20 -11.04
N ALA A 282 15.69 -15.38 -12.05
CA ALA A 282 16.40 -15.34 -13.32
C ALA A 282 17.83 -14.79 -13.21
N LYS A 283 18.08 -13.95 -12.21
CA LYS A 283 19.37 -13.26 -11.99
C LYS A 283 20.27 -13.98 -10.98
N LEU A 284 19.74 -14.93 -10.19
CA LEU A 284 20.41 -15.55 -9.06
C LEU A 284 20.86 -16.98 -9.36
N PRO A 285 22.00 -17.44 -8.79
CA PRO A 285 22.41 -18.83 -8.85
C PRO A 285 21.45 -19.72 -8.04
N ASP A 286 21.36 -21.00 -8.38
CA ASP A 286 20.36 -21.94 -7.81
C ASP A 286 20.37 -22.02 -6.28
N ASN A 287 21.51 -21.85 -5.65
CA ASN A 287 21.66 -21.89 -4.19
C ASN A 287 21.27 -20.58 -3.48
N GLN A 288 20.90 -19.55 -4.23
CA GLN A 288 20.48 -18.23 -3.70
C GLN A 288 19.08 -17.83 -4.17
N LYS A 289 18.37 -18.71 -4.87
CA LYS A 289 17.01 -18.47 -5.35
C LYS A 289 16.03 -18.29 -4.20
N TYR A 290 15.06 -17.43 -4.43
CA TYR A 290 13.94 -17.23 -3.51
C TYR A 290 12.96 -18.39 -3.59
N SER A 291 12.34 -18.73 -2.48
CA SER A 291 11.19 -19.61 -2.40
C SER A 291 9.89 -18.80 -2.62
N THR A 292 8.80 -19.50 -2.94
CA THR A 292 7.49 -18.89 -3.17
C THR A 292 6.89 -18.14 -1.96
N ASN A 293 7.40 -18.42 -0.76
CA ASN A 293 7.01 -17.77 0.50
C ASN A 293 8.12 -16.87 1.06
N ALA A 294 9.01 -16.38 0.21
CA ALA A 294 10.07 -15.48 0.64
C ALA A 294 9.50 -14.09 0.94
N MET A 295 10.05 -13.45 1.98
CA MET A 295 9.81 -12.04 2.28
C MET A 295 10.89 -11.21 1.60
N ILE A 296 10.49 -10.20 0.84
CA ILE A 296 11.39 -9.28 0.14
C ILE A 296 11.03 -7.83 0.42
N GLY A 297 11.96 -6.91 0.18
CA GLY A 297 11.67 -5.48 0.21
C GLY A 297 10.70 -5.08 -0.90
N LYS A 298 9.63 -4.35 -0.54
CA LYS A 298 8.57 -3.92 -1.47
C LYS A 298 8.73 -2.47 -1.91
N LEU A 299 9.24 -1.62 -1.05
CA LEU A 299 9.44 -0.20 -1.30
C LEU A 299 10.72 0.29 -0.60
N GLY A 300 11.19 1.48 -0.97
CA GLY A 300 12.24 2.22 -0.31
C GLY A 300 13.58 1.48 -0.27
N LEU A 301 14.35 1.69 0.80
CA LEU A 301 15.67 1.07 1.00
C LEU A 301 15.58 -0.44 1.20
N GLU A 302 14.48 -0.95 1.77
CA GLU A 302 14.25 -2.39 1.89
C GLU A 302 14.25 -3.06 0.51
N GLN A 303 13.66 -2.41 -0.51
CA GLN A 303 13.65 -2.88 -1.89
C GLN A 303 15.00 -2.63 -2.59
N SER A 304 15.49 -1.40 -2.54
CA SER A 304 16.70 -1.01 -3.27
C SER A 304 17.96 -1.74 -2.80
N TYR A 305 18.00 -2.11 -1.52
CA TYR A 305 19.12 -2.83 -0.91
C TYR A 305 18.76 -4.27 -0.51
N GLU A 306 17.77 -4.86 -1.16
CA GLU A 306 17.33 -6.24 -0.90
C GLU A 306 18.52 -7.22 -0.88
N GLU A 307 19.42 -7.16 -1.88
CA GLU A 307 20.59 -8.05 -1.97
C GLU A 307 21.56 -7.90 -0.79
N GLN A 308 21.67 -6.68 -0.23
CA GLN A 308 22.55 -6.42 0.90
C GLN A 308 21.90 -6.84 2.22
N LEU A 309 20.58 -6.58 2.35
CA LEU A 309 19.85 -6.78 3.59
C LEU A 309 19.46 -8.25 3.83
N ARG A 310 19.11 -9.01 2.77
CA ARG A 310 18.51 -10.35 2.94
C ARG A 310 19.44 -11.40 3.57
N GLY A 311 20.76 -11.27 3.40
CA GLY A 311 21.73 -12.29 3.77
C GLY A 311 21.69 -13.54 2.87
N THR A 312 22.19 -14.65 3.37
CA THR A 312 22.19 -15.95 2.66
C THR A 312 21.61 -17.03 3.57
N ASP A 313 20.54 -17.65 3.09
CA ASP A 313 19.88 -18.72 3.82
C ASP A 313 20.77 -19.95 3.98
N GLY A 314 20.65 -20.60 5.12
CA GLY A 314 21.25 -21.90 5.39
C GLY A 314 20.32 -23.05 5.00
N SER A 315 20.78 -24.25 5.17
CA SER A 315 19.97 -25.45 4.96
C SER A 315 20.29 -26.54 5.97
N GLN A 316 19.26 -27.27 6.37
CA GLN A 316 19.43 -28.47 7.18
C GLN A 316 18.84 -29.69 6.45
N LYS A 317 19.66 -30.71 6.21
CA LYS A 317 19.19 -32.00 5.71
C LYS A 317 19.04 -32.93 6.88
N MET A 318 17.86 -33.48 7.07
CA MET A 318 17.53 -34.30 8.21
C MET A 318 16.72 -35.54 7.81
N TYR A 319 16.90 -36.63 8.55
CA TYR A 319 15.95 -37.73 8.50
C TYR A 319 14.82 -37.46 9.47
N VAL A 320 13.61 -37.57 8.99
CA VAL A 320 12.38 -37.47 9.78
C VAL A 320 11.61 -38.79 9.73
N ASP A 321 10.86 -39.10 10.78
CA ASP A 321 9.93 -40.24 10.80
C ASP A 321 8.63 -39.89 10.01
N ASN A 322 7.69 -40.84 10.03
CA ASN A 322 6.38 -40.66 9.38
C ASN A 322 5.49 -39.57 10.02
N MET A 323 5.87 -39.11 11.23
CA MET A 323 5.18 -38.05 11.97
C MET A 323 5.92 -36.70 11.85
N GLY A 324 7.00 -36.64 11.06
CA GLY A 324 7.80 -35.43 10.88
C GLY A 324 8.83 -35.17 11.97
N LYS A 325 8.96 -36.06 12.99
CA LYS A 325 9.95 -35.91 14.07
C LYS A 325 11.37 -36.10 13.53
N VAL A 326 12.22 -35.14 13.82
CA VAL A 326 13.66 -35.20 13.44
C VAL A 326 14.35 -36.35 14.17
N LEU A 327 14.88 -37.28 13.38
CA LEU A 327 15.64 -38.46 13.88
C LEU A 327 17.13 -38.18 13.89
N GLU A 328 17.62 -37.49 12.87
CA GLU A 328 19.07 -37.22 12.69
C GLU A 328 19.29 -36.08 11.72
N ILE A 329 20.13 -35.11 12.04
CA ILE A 329 20.61 -34.07 11.13
C ILE A 329 21.84 -34.58 10.42
N ILE A 330 21.80 -34.70 9.07
CA ILE A 330 22.85 -35.28 8.25
C ILE A 330 23.84 -34.22 7.79
N ASP A 331 23.33 -33.04 7.44
CA ASP A 331 24.10 -31.95 6.86
C ASP A 331 23.50 -30.61 7.30
N LYS A 332 24.34 -29.62 7.57
CA LYS A 332 23.94 -28.29 7.99
C LYS A 332 24.83 -27.25 7.30
N THR A 333 24.21 -26.36 6.56
CA THR A 333 24.86 -25.14 6.09
C THR A 333 24.35 -23.97 6.95
N ASP A 334 25.27 -23.25 7.59
CA ASP A 334 24.89 -22.11 8.44
C ASP A 334 24.44 -20.92 7.59
N THR A 335 23.54 -20.12 8.17
CA THR A 335 23.06 -18.85 7.58
C THR A 335 24.15 -17.79 7.64
N VAL A 336 24.15 -16.87 6.68
CA VAL A 336 24.95 -15.64 6.75
C VAL A 336 23.96 -14.48 6.83
N ALA A 337 23.99 -13.73 7.94
CA ALA A 337 23.11 -12.60 8.11
C ALA A 337 23.41 -11.48 7.09
N GLY A 338 22.38 -10.69 6.77
CA GLY A 338 22.52 -9.54 5.87
C GLY A 338 23.41 -8.45 6.43
N ASN A 339 23.83 -7.56 5.54
CA ASN A 339 24.66 -6.41 5.90
C ASN A 339 23.84 -5.31 6.57
N ASP A 340 24.43 -4.62 7.54
CA ASP A 340 23.84 -3.49 8.23
C ASP A 340 24.06 -2.20 7.43
N ILE A 341 23.01 -1.39 7.29
CA ILE A 341 23.03 -0.12 6.55
C ILE A 341 22.99 1.05 7.54
N TYR A 342 23.90 1.99 7.37
CA TYR A 342 23.99 3.24 8.13
C TYR A 342 23.61 4.40 7.21
N LEU A 343 22.51 5.08 7.56
CA LEU A 343 21.97 6.19 6.79
C LEU A 343 22.70 7.49 7.09
N THR A 344 22.45 8.48 6.23
CA THR A 344 22.87 9.87 6.43
C THR A 344 21.87 10.67 7.26
N LEU A 345 20.63 10.14 7.40
CA LEU A 345 19.51 10.78 8.08
C LEU A 345 19.77 10.92 9.58
N ASP A 346 19.29 12.02 10.13
CA ASP A 346 19.25 12.31 11.57
C ASP A 346 17.81 12.16 12.07
N THR A 347 17.58 11.25 13.00
CA THR A 347 16.24 10.89 13.49
C THR A 347 15.52 12.10 14.11
N ASP A 348 16.22 12.92 14.91
CA ASP A 348 15.60 14.06 15.58
C ASP A 348 15.21 15.14 14.57
N LEU A 349 16.06 15.40 13.58
CA LEU A 349 15.77 16.34 12.51
C LEU A 349 14.61 15.84 11.62
N GLN A 350 14.58 14.55 11.31
CA GLN A 350 13.49 13.92 10.53
C GLN A 350 12.14 14.09 11.22
N LYS A 351 12.05 13.77 12.51
CA LYS A 351 10.85 13.97 13.33
C LYS A 351 10.45 15.43 13.41
N TYR A 352 11.42 16.31 13.60
CA TYR A 352 11.15 17.75 13.64
C TYR A 352 10.55 18.24 12.33
N CYS A 353 11.12 17.84 11.18
CA CYS A 353 10.62 18.24 9.87
C CYS A 353 9.20 17.75 9.62
N TYR A 354 8.90 16.50 9.99
CA TYR A 354 7.56 15.94 9.86
C TYR A 354 6.53 16.70 10.70
N ASN A 355 6.83 16.89 11.98
CA ASN A 355 5.96 17.61 12.90
C ASN A 355 5.80 19.10 12.52
N ALA A 356 6.85 19.71 11.93
CA ALA A 356 6.78 21.07 11.40
C ALA A 356 5.81 21.16 10.20
N LEU A 357 5.81 20.17 9.28
CA LEU A 357 4.85 20.10 8.19
C LEU A 357 3.41 20.01 8.72
N GLU A 358 3.15 19.08 9.62
CA GLU A 358 1.81 18.90 10.19
C GLU A 358 1.29 20.19 10.86
N LYS A 359 2.14 20.83 11.65
CA LYS A 359 1.81 22.09 12.32
C LYS A 359 1.57 23.23 11.33
N GLU A 360 2.42 23.38 10.33
CA GLU A 360 2.34 24.47 9.36
C GLU A 360 1.12 24.33 8.45
N LEU A 361 0.84 23.10 7.95
CA LEU A 361 -0.34 22.84 7.15
C LEU A 361 -1.63 23.11 7.93
N SER A 362 -1.68 22.69 9.19
CA SER A 362 -2.81 23.00 10.07
C SER A 362 -2.95 24.50 10.35
N ALA A 363 -1.85 25.25 10.48
CA ALA A 363 -1.87 26.70 10.64
C ALA A 363 -2.37 27.43 9.40
N ILE A 364 -2.05 26.95 8.19
CA ILE A 364 -2.59 27.50 6.94
C ILE A 364 -4.11 27.27 6.86
N ILE A 365 -4.59 26.07 7.17
CA ILE A 365 -6.02 25.78 7.24
C ILE A 365 -6.71 26.74 8.22
N LEU A 366 -6.17 26.92 9.43
CA LEU A 366 -6.74 27.80 10.42
C LEU A 366 -6.79 29.28 10.00
N THR A 367 -5.81 29.74 9.22
CA THR A 367 -5.77 31.09 8.67
C THR A 367 -6.90 31.35 7.70
N ASN A 368 -7.21 30.33 6.90
CA ASN A 368 -8.22 30.41 5.86
C ASN A 368 -9.62 29.98 6.34
N LEU A 369 -9.72 29.35 7.52
CA LEU A 369 -10.97 28.84 8.08
C LEU A 369 -11.93 29.98 8.44
N LYS A 370 -13.16 29.92 7.92
CA LYS A 370 -14.24 30.89 8.11
C LYS A 370 -15.49 30.25 8.70
N ASN A 371 -16.12 30.93 9.61
CA ASN A 371 -17.42 30.54 10.18
C ASN A 371 -18.58 30.88 9.27
N VAL A 372 -18.60 30.34 8.07
CA VAL A 372 -19.61 30.52 7.03
C VAL A 372 -19.95 29.17 6.40
N THR A 373 -21.12 29.09 5.76
CA THR A 373 -21.54 27.87 5.06
C THR A 373 -20.95 27.76 3.65
N SER A 374 -20.61 28.90 3.02
CA SER A 374 -19.96 28.96 1.70
C SER A 374 -19.20 30.27 1.57
N SER A 375 -18.18 30.31 0.72
CA SER A 375 -17.46 31.56 0.37
C SER A 375 -17.22 31.61 -1.14
N THR A 376 -17.13 32.85 -1.67
CA THR A 376 -16.71 33.12 -3.05
C THR A 376 -15.24 33.47 -3.15
N GLU A 377 -14.59 33.72 -2.03
CA GLU A 377 -13.14 33.98 -1.97
C GLU A 377 -12.40 32.65 -2.11
N LYS A 378 -11.43 32.63 -3.02
CA LYS A 378 -10.73 31.38 -3.43
C LYS A 378 -9.99 30.68 -2.30
N ASP A 379 -9.45 31.46 -1.37
CA ASP A 379 -8.59 30.92 -0.31
C ASP A 379 -9.36 30.67 1.00
N ASP A 380 -10.65 31.07 1.08
CA ASP A 380 -11.47 30.81 2.26
C ASP A 380 -11.86 29.34 2.35
N ILE A 381 -11.78 28.77 3.55
CA ILE A 381 -12.27 27.44 3.89
C ILE A 381 -13.53 27.60 4.77
N PRO A 382 -14.74 27.42 4.22
CA PRO A 382 -15.96 27.39 5.04
C PRO A 382 -15.91 26.26 6.07
N ILE A 383 -16.49 26.47 7.25
CA ILE A 383 -16.53 25.42 8.30
C ILE A 383 -17.26 24.15 7.82
N THR A 384 -18.19 24.28 6.89
CA THR A 384 -18.92 23.16 6.29
C THR A 384 -18.01 22.23 5.48
N GLU A 385 -16.96 22.77 4.84
CA GLU A 385 -15.94 21.96 4.18
C GLU A 385 -15.17 21.08 5.18
N VAL A 386 -14.89 21.60 6.37
CA VAL A 386 -14.24 20.80 7.44
C VAL A 386 -15.17 19.68 7.90
N TYR A 387 -16.47 19.97 8.11
CA TYR A 387 -17.43 18.93 8.47
C TYR A 387 -17.56 17.87 7.38
N TYR A 388 -17.63 18.29 6.12
CA TYR A 388 -17.69 17.38 4.99
C TYR A 388 -16.41 16.55 4.85
N GLY A 389 -15.23 17.16 4.94
CA GLY A 389 -13.94 16.48 4.84
C GLY A 389 -13.80 15.30 5.81
N LEU A 390 -14.41 15.37 7.00
CA LEU A 390 -14.41 14.26 7.96
C LEU A 390 -15.19 13.04 7.46
N PHE A 391 -16.26 13.23 6.68
CA PHE A 391 -16.97 12.13 6.01
C PHE A 391 -16.26 11.70 4.72
N ASP A 392 -15.85 12.66 3.93
CA ASP A 392 -15.25 12.44 2.62
C ASP A 392 -13.96 11.65 2.70
N ASN A 393 -13.14 11.93 3.71
CA ASN A 393 -11.89 11.19 3.99
C ASN A 393 -12.08 10.01 4.97
N ASN A 394 -13.28 9.51 5.15
CA ASN A 394 -13.60 8.35 6.00
C ASN A 394 -13.08 8.43 7.46
N ILE A 395 -12.92 9.65 8.00
CA ILE A 395 -12.61 9.84 9.43
C ILE A 395 -13.84 9.48 10.24
N ILE A 396 -15.02 9.94 9.83
CA ILE A 396 -16.31 9.46 10.33
C ILE A 396 -16.76 8.33 9.41
N ASP A 397 -16.81 7.11 9.96
CA ASP A 397 -17.27 5.93 9.23
C ASP A 397 -18.80 5.89 9.17
N MET A 398 -19.36 6.08 7.98
CA MET A 398 -20.81 6.06 7.74
C MET A 398 -21.44 4.70 8.08
N LYS A 399 -20.70 3.59 8.01
CA LYS A 399 -21.20 2.25 8.35
C LYS A 399 -21.51 2.12 9.83
N LEU A 400 -20.81 2.85 10.68
CA LEU A 400 -21.03 2.84 12.13
C LEU A 400 -22.32 3.55 12.54
N LEU A 401 -22.83 4.49 11.72
CA LEU A 401 -24.06 5.24 12.01
C LEU A 401 -25.28 4.33 12.22
N ASN A 402 -25.29 3.14 11.62
CA ASN A 402 -26.38 2.15 11.75
C ASN A 402 -25.92 0.84 12.42
N ALA A 403 -24.78 0.87 13.11
CA ALA A 403 -24.31 -0.28 13.85
C ALA A 403 -25.26 -0.65 15.00
N ALA A 404 -25.24 -1.92 15.44
CA ALA A 404 -26.12 -2.39 16.51
C ALA A 404 -25.93 -1.62 17.84
N ASN A 405 -24.70 -1.11 18.07
CA ASN A 405 -24.33 -0.30 19.23
C ASN A 405 -24.30 1.21 18.95
N ALA A 406 -24.84 1.66 17.81
CA ALA A 406 -24.86 3.07 17.45
C ALA A 406 -25.58 3.90 18.53
N THR A 407 -25.04 5.09 18.79
CA THR A 407 -25.58 6.07 19.74
C THR A 407 -26.90 6.67 19.22
N ASP A 408 -27.59 7.43 20.06
CA ASP A 408 -28.82 8.15 19.63
C ASP A 408 -28.48 9.24 18.60
N ASN A 409 -27.31 9.87 18.68
CA ASN A 409 -26.85 10.86 17.69
C ASN A 409 -26.57 10.19 16.35
N GLU A 410 -25.80 9.10 16.33
CA GLU A 410 -25.53 8.32 15.13
C GLU A 410 -26.80 7.87 14.42
N LYS A 411 -27.76 7.29 15.18
CA LYS A 411 -29.08 6.89 14.64
C LYS A 411 -29.88 8.06 14.09
N THR A 412 -29.83 9.22 14.75
CA THR A 412 -30.51 10.42 14.28
C THR A 412 -29.93 10.87 12.94
N VAL A 413 -28.61 10.97 12.84
CA VAL A 413 -27.89 11.32 11.62
C VAL A 413 -28.21 10.31 10.51
N TYR A 414 -28.15 9.01 10.81
CA TYR A 414 -28.47 7.96 9.85
C TYR A 414 -29.91 8.05 9.31
N ASN A 415 -30.92 8.25 10.20
CA ASN A 415 -32.31 8.33 9.76
C ASN A 415 -32.55 9.58 8.90
N THR A 416 -31.90 10.70 9.22
CA THR A 416 -31.94 11.91 8.38
C THR A 416 -31.33 11.63 7.02
N PHE A 417 -30.15 11.00 6.99
CA PHE A 417 -29.47 10.62 5.78
C PHE A 417 -30.32 9.71 4.86
N VAL A 418 -30.90 8.63 5.41
CA VAL A 418 -31.74 7.71 4.60
C VAL A 418 -32.92 8.46 3.96
N SER A 419 -33.53 9.40 4.69
CA SER A 419 -34.63 10.21 4.17
C SER A 419 -34.17 11.17 3.07
N SER A 420 -33.08 11.89 3.26
CA SER A 420 -32.51 12.83 2.29
C SER A 420 -31.98 12.11 1.05
N ARG A 421 -31.35 10.94 1.22
CA ARG A 421 -30.87 10.09 0.13
C ARG A 421 -32.02 9.63 -0.75
N GLN A 422 -33.10 9.10 -0.15
CA GLN A 422 -34.28 8.66 -0.90
C GLN A 422 -34.90 9.83 -1.67
N TYR A 423 -35.05 10.98 -1.01
CA TYR A 423 -35.58 12.20 -1.65
C TYR A 423 -34.70 12.65 -2.84
N THR A 424 -33.37 12.55 -2.68
CA THR A 424 -32.41 12.88 -3.75
C THR A 424 -32.56 11.91 -4.92
N LEU A 425 -32.62 10.61 -4.69
CA LEU A 425 -32.81 9.60 -5.73
C LEU A 425 -34.13 9.77 -6.49
N ASP A 426 -35.22 10.05 -5.76
CA ASP A 426 -36.55 10.31 -6.38
C ASP A 426 -36.50 11.53 -7.29
N ASN A 427 -35.85 12.61 -6.86
CA ASN A 427 -35.69 13.83 -7.70
C ASN A 427 -34.73 13.60 -8.89
N LEU A 428 -33.63 12.86 -8.70
CA LEU A 428 -32.76 12.50 -9.82
C LEU A 428 -33.52 11.68 -10.86
N ALA A 429 -34.31 10.71 -10.41
CA ALA A 429 -35.13 9.91 -11.31
C ALA A 429 -36.14 10.80 -12.09
N ASP A 430 -36.73 11.81 -11.42
CA ASP A 430 -37.65 12.76 -12.12
C ASP A 430 -36.92 13.65 -13.14
N ILE A 431 -35.72 14.17 -12.77
CA ILE A 431 -34.89 15.00 -13.66
C ILE A 431 -34.47 14.19 -14.89
N LEU A 432 -33.98 12.95 -14.69
CA LEU A 432 -33.43 12.12 -15.76
C LEU A 432 -34.55 11.55 -16.66
N LYS A 433 -35.67 11.04 -16.08
CA LYS A 433 -36.71 10.32 -16.84
C LYS A 433 -37.85 11.19 -17.33
N ASN A 434 -38.14 12.32 -16.67
CA ASN A 434 -39.37 13.10 -16.94
C ASN A 434 -39.10 14.53 -17.34
N SER A 435 -38.42 15.30 -16.49
CA SER A 435 -38.32 16.76 -16.67
C SER A 435 -37.20 17.19 -17.61
N HIS A 436 -36.14 16.40 -17.73
CA HIS A 436 -34.96 16.68 -18.57
C HIS A 436 -34.47 18.13 -18.42
N THR A 437 -34.41 18.60 -17.17
CA THR A 437 -34.09 20.00 -16.86
C THR A 437 -32.69 20.35 -17.33
N GLU A 438 -32.56 21.50 -18.04
CA GLU A 438 -31.28 22.07 -18.47
C GLU A 438 -30.40 22.36 -17.25
N LEU A 439 -29.08 22.13 -17.35
CA LEU A 439 -28.12 22.30 -16.24
C LEU A 439 -28.18 23.72 -15.65
N TYR A 440 -28.32 24.74 -16.47
CA TYR A 440 -28.47 26.13 -16.02
C TYR A 440 -29.62 26.35 -15.02
N ASN A 441 -30.69 25.56 -15.13
CA ASN A 441 -31.88 25.65 -14.27
C ASN A 441 -31.81 24.79 -13.02
N LEU A 442 -30.77 23.95 -12.88
CA LEU A 442 -30.53 23.13 -11.71
C LEU A 442 -29.77 23.91 -10.61
N SER A 443 -30.01 23.55 -9.35
CA SER A 443 -29.16 24.01 -8.24
C SER A 443 -27.78 23.41 -8.36
N ASP A 444 -26.76 24.00 -7.69
CA ASP A 444 -25.40 23.48 -7.66
C ASP A 444 -25.35 22.03 -7.19
N GLN A 445 -26.19 21.67 -6.20
CA GLN A 445 -26.36 20.30 -5.74
C GLN A 445 -26.67 19.32 -6.89
N TYR A 446 -27.66 19.66 -7.71
CA TYR A 446 -28.04 18.73 -8.78
C TYR A 446 -27.09 18.79 -9.96
N LYS A 447 -26.33 19.87 -10.13
CA LYS A 447 -25.25 19.94 -11.11
C LYS A 447 -24.12 19.00 -10.71
N ASP A 448 -23.71 19.01 -9.44
CA ASP A 448 -22.70 18.06 -8.90
C ASP A 448 -23.16 16.61 -9.10
N TYR A 449 -24.44 16.29 -8.88
CA TYR A 449 -24.96 14.96 -9.15
C TYR A 449 -24.92 14.58 -10.65
N MET A 450 -25.18 15.54 -11.57
CA MET A 450 -25.07 15.28 -13.01
C MET A 450 -23.63 15.04 -13.45
N GLU A 451 -22.68 15.75 -12.86
CA GLU A 451 -21.25 15.50 -13.06
C GLU A 451 -20.85 14.13 -12.53
N PHE A 452 -21.25 13.80 -11.31
CA PHE A 452 -20.98 12.50 -10.67
C PHE A 452 -21.57 11.31 -11.47
N ILE A 453 -22.72 11.49 -12.14
CA ILE A 453 -23.26 10.49 -13.08
C ILE A 453 -22.26 10.20 -14.21
N CYS A 454 -21.73 11.26 -14.83
CA CYS A 454 -20.76 11.09 -15.91
C CYS A 454 -19.46 10.44 -15.44
N GLU A 455 -18.99 10.77 -14.23
CA GLU A 455 -17.82 10.14 -13.60
C GLU A 455 -18.07 8.65 -13.34
N THR A 456 -19.19 8.30 -12.69
CA THR A 456 -19.58 6.91 -12.43
C THR A 456 -19.67 6.09 -13.72
N LEU A 457 -20.27 6.64 -14.77
CA LEU A 457 -20.36 5.96 -16.07
C LEU A 457 -18.98 5.77 -16.71
N SER A 458 -18.07 6.75 -16.54
CA SER A 458 -16.69 6.65 -17.04
C SER A 458 -15.88 5.62 -16.29
N ASP A 459 -15.93 5.63 -14.96
CA ASP A 459 -15.18 4.73 -14.10
C ASP A 459 -15.61 3.26 -14.26
N ASN A 460 -16.90 3.05 -14.51
CA ASN A 460 -17.45 1.72 -14.80
C ASN A 460 -17.27 1.28 -16.27
N GLY A 461 -16.58 2.08 -17.10
CA GLY A 461 -16.29 1.75 -18.50
C GLY A 461 -17.51 1.83 -19.44
N VAL A 462 -18.63 2.40 -18.97
CA VAL A 462 -19.85 2.61 -19.75
C VAL A 462 -19.74 3.83 -20.67
N TYR A 463 -19.01 4.86 -20.22
CA TYR A 463 -18.79 6.09 -20.98
C TYR A 463 -17.33 6.29 -21.35
N ASP A 464 -17.06 6.41 -22.67
CA ASP A 464 -15.74 6.73 -23.22
C ASP A 464 -15.70 8.17 -23.72
N SER A 465 -15.16 9.08 -22.90
CA SER A 465 -15.03 10.50 -23.24
C SER A 465 -14.08 10.78 -24.42
N SER A 466 -13.22 9.82 -24.78
CA SER A 466 -12.28 9.97 -25.91
C SER A 466 -12.97 9.88 -27.28
N ALA A 467 -14.15 9.26 -27.32
CA ALA A 467 -14.99 9.17 -28.52
C ALA A 467 -15.75 10.46 -28.86
N ILE A 468 -15.71 11.47 -27.96
CA ILE A 468 -16.47 12.71 -28.10
C ILE A 468 -15.64 13.79 -28.83
N ASP A 469 -16.25 14.41 -29.84
CA ASP A 469 -15.72 15.63 -30.45
C ASP A 469 -15.90 16.82 -29.52
N LYS A 470 -14.79 17.25 -28.89
CA LYS A 470 -14.74 18.37 -27.95
C LYS A 470 -14.94 19.74 -28.62
N ASP A 471 -14.84 19.81 -29.93
CA ASP A 471 -15.15 21.03 -30.70
C ASP A 471 -16.62 21.10 -31.12
N SER A 472 -17.43 20.07 -30.88
CA SER A 472 -18.86 20.04 -31.23
C SER A 472 -19.66 21.06 -30.44
N THR A 473 -20.71 21.56 -31.05
CA THR A 473 -21.64 22.53 -30.42
C THR A 473 -22.28 21.89 -29.18
N THR A 474 -22.70 20.66 -29.25
CA THR A 474 -23.39 19.95 -28.16
C THR A 474 -22.47 19.74 -26.93
N TYR A 475 -21.20 19.36 -27.16
CA TYR A 475 -20.24 19.28 -26.06
C TYR A 475 -20.02 20.66 -25.41
N ASN A 476 -19.82 21.70 -26.25
CA ASN A 476 -19.62 23.05 -25.74
C ASN A 476 -20.86 23.61 -25.03
N ASP A 477 -22.06 23.28 -25.50
CA ASP A 477 -23.29 23.70 -24.81
C ASP A 477 -23.50 22.98 -23.49
N TYR A 478 -23.10 21.71 -23.39
CA TYR A 478 -23.11 20.95 -22.11
C TYR A 478 -22.12 21.54 -21.09
N ILE A 479 -20.88 21.76 -21.47
CA ILE A 479 -19.83 22.35 -20.59
C ILE A 479 -20.19 23.80 -20.16
N ASN A 480 -21.04 24.50 -20.92
CA ASN A 480 -21.51 25.82 -20.57
C ASN A 480 -22.92 25.80 -19.94
N ASP A 481 -23.40 24.70 -19.40
CA ASP A 481 -24.67 24.48 -18.69
C ASP A 481 -25.95 24.80 -19.54
N LYS A 482 -25.87 24.88 -20.87
CA LYS A 482 -26.99 25.28 -21.71
C LYS A 482 -27.97 24.18 -22.09
N ILE A 483 -27.57 22.93 -21.96
CA ILE A 483 -28.38 21.75 -22.24
C ILE A 483 -28.48 20.81 -21.04
N SER A 484 -29.45 19.92 -21.10
CA SER A 484 -29.64 18.90 -20.06
C SER A 484 -28.63 17.74 -20.20
N LEU A 485 -28.42 16.98 -19.11
CA LEU A 485 -27.68 15.74 -19.17
C LEU A 485 -28.37 14.73 -20.12
N TYR A 486 -29.70 14.75 -20.22
CA TYR A 486 -30.47 13.96 -21.18
C TYR A 486 -30.00 14.21 -22.63
N GLU A 487 -29.95 15.46 -23.04
CA GLU A 487 -29.51 15.84 -24.39
C GLU A 487 -28.05 15.47 -24.64
N TYR A 488 -27.19 15.66 -23.62
CA TYR A 488 -25.77 15.31 -23.70
C TYR A 488 -25.56 13.78 -23.81
N LEU A 489 -26.19 12.98 -22.96
CA LEU A 489 -26.05 11.51 -23.04
C LEU A 489 -26.61 10.94 -24.34
N LYS A 490 -27.71 11.48 -24.86
CA LYS A 490 -28.20 11.08 -26.19
C LYS A 490 -27.22 11.40 -27.30
N TYR A 491 -26.54 12.54 -27.20
CA TYR A 491 -25.46 12.86 -28.13
C TYR A 491 -24.31 11.85 -27.98
N CYS A 492 -23.88 11.53 -26.75
CA CYS A 492 -22.83 10.53 -26.51
C CYS A 492 -23.19 9.14 -27.06
N ILE A 493 -24.46 8.71 -26.90
CA ILE A 493 -24.97 7.47 -27.51
C ILE A 493 -24.87 7.54 -29.04
N SER A 494 -25.26 8.65 -29.64
CA SER A 494 -25.20 8.83 -31.10
C SER A 494 -23.78 8.82 -31.68
N GLN A 495 -22.77 9.17 -30.85
CA GLN A 495 -21.36 9.14 -31.20
C GLN A 495 -20.70 7.77 -30.92
N GLY A 496 -21.45 6.82 -30.32
CA GLY A 496 -20.94 5.52 -29.91
C GLY A 496 -19.99 5.60 -28.69
N ALA A 497 -20.12 6.65 -27.89
CA ALA A 497 -19.34 6.85 -26.67
C ALA A 497 -19.95 6.13 -25.44
N ILE A 498 -21.14 5.59 -25.55
CA ILE A 498 -21.80 4.79 -24.50
C ILE A 498 -21.82 3.34 -24.92
N ASN A 499 -21.30 2.47 -24.08
CA ASN A 499 -21.31 1.01 -24.23
C ASN A 499 -22.17 0.40 -23.13
N ILE A 500 -23.22 -0.34 -23.50
CA ILE A 500 -24.14 -1.02 -22.57
C ILE A 500 -23.94 -2.54 -22.53
N ASP A 501 -22.97 -3.10 -23.25
CA ASP A 501 -22.78 -4.54 -23.38
C ASP A 501 -22.56 -5.25 -22.04
N ASP A 502 -21.98 -4.56 -21.06
CA ASP A 502 -21.70 -5.08 -19.73
C ASP A 502 -22.85 -4.87 -18.72
N ILE A 503 -23.82 -3.99 -19.04
CA ILE A 503 -24.90 -3.64 -18.11
C ILE A 503 -26.28 -4.20 -18.51
N GLU A 504 -26.50 -4.56 -19.78
CA GLU A 504 -27.74 -5.17 -20.27
C GLU A 504 -27.44 -6.21 -21.36
N THR A 505 -28.02 -7.42 -21.26
CA THR A 505 -27.67 -8.56 -22.13
C THR A 505 -28.78 -9.01 -23.04
N HIS A 506 -29.91 -8.29 -23.18
CA HIS A 506 -31.18 -8.94 -23.63
C HIS A 506 -31.76 -8.45 -24.95
N SER A 507 -31.16 -7.53 -25.72
CA SER A 507 -31.71 -7.13 -27.03
C SER A 507 -30.66 -6.84 -28.10
N ASP A 508 -30.86 -7.36 -29.30
CA ASP A 508 -29.99 -7.13 -30.46
C ASP A 508 -30.23 -5.76 -31.14
N TYR A 509 -31.24 -4.99 -30.73
CA TYR A 509 -31.59 -3.71 -31.31
C TYR A 509 -32.22 -2.76 -30.29
N TYR A 510 -31.44 -1.79 -29.78
CA TYR A 510 -31.93 -0.65 -29.02
C TYR A 510 -31.88 0.62 -29.86
N ASP A 511 -32.92 1.46 -29.73
CA ASP A 511 -32.81 2.83 -30.21
C ASP A 511 -32.14 3.73 -29.17
N THR A 512 -31.86 5.00 -29.53
CA THR A 512 -31.17 5.94 -28.67
C THR A 512 -31.92 6.24 -27.37
N ASP A 513 -33.23 6.22 -27.36
CA ASP A 513 -34.07 6.46 -26.20
C ASP A 513 -34.06 5.25 -25.26
N GLU A 514 -34.10 4.04 -25.81
CA GLU A 514 -34.03 2.79 -25.07
C GLU A 514 -32.65 2.63 -24.41
N ILE A 515 -31.54 2.97 -25.12
CA ILE A 515 -30.19 2.97 -24.54
C ILE A 515 -30.10 3.97 -23.39
N TYR A 516 -30.66 5.16 -23.56
CA TYR A 516 -30.70 6.18 -22.52
C TYR A 516 -31.41 5.68 -21.26
N ASP A 517 -32.57 5.05 -21.41
CA ASP A 517 -33.35 4.50 -20.30
C ASP A 517 -32.56 3.41 -19.55
N VAL A 518 -31.86 2.53 -20.27
CA VAL A 518 -30.97 1.50 -19.68
C VAL A 518 -29.87 2.15 -18.87
N VAL A 519 -29.20 3.18 -19.39
CA VAL A 519 -28.13 3.91 -18.69
C VAL A 519 -28.66 4.59 -17.43
N VAL A 520 -29.85 5.22 -17.49
CA VAL A 520 -30.46 5.87 -16.33
C VAL A 520 -30.84 4.88 -15.25
N ASP A 521 -31.47 3.74 -15.65
CA ASP A 521 -31.83 2.68 -14.70
C ASP A 521 -30.60 2.07 -14.04
N TYR A 522 -29.52 1.88 -14.80
CA TYR A 522 -28.23 1.41 -14.29
C TYR A 522 -27.67 2.37 -13.26
N VAL A 523 -27.54 3.67 -13.57
CA VAL A 523 -26.99 4.68 -12.67
C VAL A 523 -27.80 4.78 -11.37
N LEU A 524 -29.14 4.82 -11.48
CA LEU A 524 -30.00 4.92 -10.29
C LEU A 524 -29.85 3.69 -9.38
N LYS A 525 -29.62 2.51 -9.96
CA LYS A 525 -29.37 1.28 -9.22
C LYS A 525 -28.00 1.28 -8.57
N GLU A 526 -26.94 1.70 -9.29
CA GLU A 526 -25.59 1.82 -8.74
C GLU A 526 -25.60 2.76 -7.53
N PHE A 527 -26.28 3.91 -7.63
CA PHE A 527 -26.40 4.87 -6.54
C PHE A 527 -27.14 4.34 -5.29
N GLU A 528 -27.82 3.18 -5.37
CA GLU A 528 -28.43 2.56 -4.18
C GLU A 528 -27.37 1.97 -3.22
N GLU A 529 -26.17 1.63 -3.72
CA GLU A 529 -25.08 1.02 -2.92
C GLU A 529 -23.77 1.82 -2.98
N ASP A 530 -23.72 2.93 -3.75
CA ASP A 530 -22.51 3.72 -3.96
C ASP A 530 -22.20 4.61 -2.75
N THR A 531 -21.03 4.40 -2.13
CA THR A 531 -20.58 5.13 -0.95
C THR A 531 -20.12 6.56 -1.27
N ASP A 532 -19.62 6.83 -2.47
CA ASP A 532 -19.19 8.18 -2.86
C ASP A 532 -20.40 9.05 -3.21
N PHE A 533 -21.47 8.47 -3.79
CA PHE A 533 -22.76 9.12 -3.87
C PHE A 533 -23.32 9.47 -2.49
N ASP A 534 -23.24 8.55 -1.53
CA ASP A 534 -23.67 8.80 -0.16
C ASP A 534 -22.90 9.96 0.49
N LYS A 535 -21.59 10.06 0.27
CA LYS A 535 -20.78 11.21 0.72
C LYS A 535 -21.24 12.52 0.10
N LEU A 536 -21.57 12.50 -1.18
CA LEU A 536 -22.08 13.69 -1.87
C LEU A 536 -23.45 14.11 -1.32
N VAL A 537 -24.31 13.18 -0.94
CA VAL A 537 -25.55 13.47 -0.21
C VAL A 537 -25.24 14.11 1.15
N PHE A 538 -24.29 13.57 1.92
CA PHE A 538 -23.86 14.17 3.19
C PHE A 538 -23.33 15.60 3.02
N LYS A 539 -22.58 15.90 1.95
CA LYS A 539 -22.12 17.26 1.61
C LYS A 539 -23.30 18.23 1.63
N TYR A 540 -24.36 17.90 0.92
CA TYR A 540 -25.51 18.79 0.78
C TYR A 540 -26.39 18.83 2.01
N MET A 541 -26.46 17.77 2.80
CA MET A 541 -27.12 17.78 4.12
C MET A 541 -26.39 18.69 5.11
N ILE A 542 -25.06 18.77 5.06
CA ILE A 542 -24.25 19.68 5.86
C ILE A 542 -24.47 21.13 5.37
N LEU A 543 -24.43 21.37 4.06
CA LEU A 543 -24.64 22.68 3.46
C LEU A 543 -26.04 23.23 3.73
N SER A 544 -27.09 22.39 3.70
CA SER A 544 -28.46 22.76 4.02
C SER A 544 -28.73 22.94 5.52
N GLY A 545 -27.83 22.41 6.37
CA GLY A 545 -28.01 22.41 7.83
C GLY A 545 -28.93 21.29 8.35
N GLU A 546 -29.28 20.30 7.54
CA GLU A 546 -29.96 19.08 7.97
C GLU A 546 -29.10 18.29 8.95
N ILE A 547 -27.78 18.31 8.75
CA ILE A 547 -26.78 17.86 9.72
C ILE A 547 -26.05 19.09 10.25
N THR A 548 -26.10 19.26 11.56
CA THR A 548 -25.48 20.40 12.25
C THR A 548 -24.03 20.11 12.61
N GLY A 549 -23.20 21.16 12.72
CA GLY A 549 -21.82 21.01 13.20
C GLY A 549 -21.73 20.36 14.60
N SER A 550 -22.74 20.56 15.45
CA SER A 550 -22.78 19.88 16.76
C SER A 550 -22.95 18.36 16.63
N GLN A 551 -23.79 17.91 15.72
CA GLN A 551 -23.97 16.49 15.46
C GLN A 551 -22.68 15.87 14.91
N VAL A 552 -22.00 16.55 13.99
CA VAL A 552 -20.69 16.10 13.47
C VAL A 552 -19.65 15.97 14.58
N ILE A 553 -19.58 16.95 15.50
CA ILE A 553 -18.67 16.91 16.64
C ILE A 553 -19.00 15.73 17.58
N TYR A 554 -20.28 15.47 17.86
CA TYR A 554 -20.66 14.31 18.66
C TYR A 554 -20.30 13.00 18.00
N LEU A 555 -20.37 12.88 16.65
CA LEU A 555 -19.89 11.69 15.92
C LEU A 555 -18.41 11.43 16.14
N LEU A 556 -17.57 12.48 16.26
CA LEU A 556 -16.15 12.29 16.58
C LEU A 556 -15.92 11.61 17.93
N TYR A 557 -16.79 11.87 18.91
CA TYR A 557 -16.76 11.19 20.22
C TYR A 557 -17.42 9.81 20.17
N ASP A 558 -18.55 9.70 19.49
CA ASP A 558 -19.30 8.45 19.36
C ASP A 558 -18.43 7.35 18.73
N GLN A 559 -17.61 7.71 17.73
CA GLN A 559 -16.71 6.79 17.03
C GLN A 559 -15.28 6.75 17.60
N GLY A 560 -15.04 7.42 18.74
CA GLY A 560 -13.78 7.36 19.47
C GLY A 560 -12.60 8.07 18.79
N ILE A 561 -12.84 8.94 17.78
CA ILE A 561 -11.83 9.80 17.17
C ILE A 561 -11.32 10.80 18.19
N LEU A 562 -12.24 11.38 18.96
CA LEU A 562 -11.96 12.16 20.16
C LEU A 562 -12.44 11.41 21.42
N ASN A 563 -11.79 11.64 22.57
CA ASN A 563 -12.11 10.98 23.81
C ASN A 563 -12.71 11.97 24.83
N SER A 564 -14.01 11.88 25.08
CA SER A 564 -14.74 12.78 25.98
C SER A 564 -14.23 12.80 27.44
N THR A 565 -13.51 11.76 27.88
CA THR A 565 -12.99 11.70 29.26
C THR A 565 -11.64 12.42 29.43
N THR A 566 -10.89 12.63 28.35
CA THR A 566 -9.58 13.26 28.36
C THR A 566 -9.57 14.62 27.67
N ASP A 567 -10.60 14.93 26.90
CA ASP A 567 -10.71 16.18 26.16
C ASP A 567 -11.16 17.33 27.07
N GLU A 568 -10.30 18.32 27.25
CA GLU A 568 -10.53 19.49 28.11
C GLU A 568 -11.63 20.45 27.58
N ASP A 569 -11.96 20.39 26.29
CA ASP A 569 -12.95 21.22 25.63
C ASP A 569 -14.37 20.57 25.66
N TYR A 570 -14.48 19.27 25.99
CA TYR A 570 -15.75 18.54 25.94
C TYR A 570 -16.85 19.15 26.80
N ASP A 571 -16.58 19.44 28.06
CA ASP A 571 -17.58 20.00 29.00
C ASP A 571 -18.09 21.37 28.54
N ALA A 572 -17.20 22.22 28.00
CA ALA A 572 -17.56 23.53 27.47
C ALA A 572 -18.45 23.40 26.21
N PHE A 573 -18.15 22.45 25.35
CA PHE A 573 -18.96 22.16 24.17
C PHE A 573 -20.31 21.52 24.56
N ALA A 574 -20.33 20.50 25.39
CA ALA A 574 -21.55 19.80 25.81
C ALA A 574 -22.52 20.71 26.58
N SER A 575 -22.00 21.67 27.35
CA SER A 575 -22.83 22.69 28.04
C SER A 575 -23.33 23.81 27.13
N GLY A 576 -22.87 23.87 25.87
CA GLY A 576 -23.20 24.94 24.92
C GLY A 576 -22.50 26.26 25.17
N THR A 577 -21.48 26.29 26.05
CA THR A 577 -20.66 27.50 26.30
C THR A 577 -19.60 27.68 25.21
N MET A 578 -19.27 26.65 24.44
CA MET A 578 -18.40 26.69 23.27
C MET A 578 -19.20 26.32 22.04
N GLY A 579 -19.10 27.10 20.98
CA GLY A 579 -19.76 26.82 19.70
C GLY A 579 -18.97 25.85 18.85
N SER A 580 -19.62 25.21 17.88
CA SER A 580 -19.01 24.19 17.00
C SER A 580 -17.78 24.72 16.23
N PHE A 581 -17.84 25.96 15.73
CA PHE A 581 -16.69 26.58 15.05
C PHE A 581 -15.46 26.73 15.99
N GLU A 582 -15.65 27.28 17.17
CA GLU A 582 -14.54 27.45 18.13
C GLU A 582 -13.97 26.09 18.55
N PHE A 583 -14.85 25.10 18.74
CA PHE A 583 -14.42 23.74 19.06
C PHE A 583 -13.50 23.16 17.97
N ILE A 584 -13.94 23.15 16.71
CA ILE A 584 -13.15 22.66 15.58
C ILE A 584 -11.85 23.43 15.41
N TYR A 585 -11.91 24.76 15.52
CA TYR A 585 -10.71 25.60 15.48
C TYR A 585 -9.65 25.17 16.50
N ARG A 586 -10.07 24.92 17.75
CA ARG A 586 -9.15 24.44 18.81
C ARG A 586 -8.62 23.04 18.53
N LYS A 587 -9.46 22.15 18.00
CA LYS A 587 -9.01 20.77 17.67
C LYS A 587 -7.96 20.75 16.56
N ILE A 588 -8.11 21.57 15.53
CA ILE A 588 -7.10 21.74 14.50
C ILE A 588 -5.85 22.39 15.08
N GLN A 589 -5.98 23.43 15.93
CA GLN A 589 -4.85 24.11 16.57
C GLN A 589 -4.02 23.18 17.46
N LYS A 590 -4.67 22.22 18.13
CA LYS A 590 -4.01 21.22 19.00
C LYS A 590 -3.53 19.99 18.22
N LEU A 591 -3.76 19.93 16.91
CA LEU A 591 -3.46 18.78 16.06
C LEU A 591 -4.23 17.50 16.47
N GLU A 592 -5.36 17.64 17.16
CA GLU A 592 -6.30 16.56 17.44
C GLU A 592 -7.16 16.24 16.21
N LEU A 593 -7.37 17.23 15.33
CA LEU A 593 -7.81 17.08 13.95
C LEU A 593 -6.70 17.64 13.04
N THR A 594 -6.07 16.78 12.28
CA THR A 594 -4.91 17.17 11.46
C THR A 594 -5.31 17.55 10.03
N ALA A 595 -4.44 18.25 9.32
CA ALA A 595 -4.67 18.60 7.92
C ALA A 595 -4.93 17.35 7.06
N ALA A 596 -4.21 16.25 7.33
CA ALA A 596 -4.40 14.98 6.65
C ALA A 596 -5.78 14.36 6.93
N MET A 597 -6.28 14.42 8.16
CA MET A 597 -7.63 13.91 8.47
C MET A 597 -8.72 14.65 7.69
N LEU A 598 -8.55 15.95 7.49
CA LEU A 598 -9.52 16.79 6.79
C LEU A 598 -9.45 16.67 5.27
N ALA A 599 -8.31 16.27 4.73
CA ALA A 599 -7.99 16.19 3.30
C ALA A 599 -8.28 17.50 2.52
N LEU A 600 -8.22 18.65 3.22
CA LEU A 600 -8.43 19.99 2.64
C LEU A 600 -7.08 20.60 2.26
N ASP A 601 -7.02 21.27 1.10
CA ASP A 601 -5.80 21.92 0.64
C ASP A 601 -5.40 23.11 1.53
N PRO A 602 -4.11 23.17 1.96
CA PRO A 602 -3.08 22.16 1.75
C PRO A 602 -3.09 21.08 2.84
N CYS A 603 -3.24 19.80 2.45
CA CYS A 603 -3.23 18.66 3.39
C CYS A 603 -1.95 17.84 3.36
N SER A 604 -1.00 18.18 2.47
CA SER A 604 0.21 17.39 2.27
C SER A 604 1.42 18.25 1.92
N GLY A 605 2.63 17.71 2.17
CA GLY A 605 3.86 18.40 1.84
C GLY A 605 5.11 17.52 2.06
N SER A 606 6.27 18.08 1.69
CA SER A 606 7.56 17.45 1.95
C SER A 606 8.63 18.47 2.30
N ILE A 607 9.61 18.05 3.11
CA ILE A 607 10.83 18.80 3.45
C ILE A 607 12.03 17.91 3.16
N VAL A 608 12.98 18.39 2.36
CA VAL A 608 14.28 17.74 2.13
C VAL A 608 15.39 18.63 2.64
N VAL A 609 16.17 18.12 3.56
CA VAL A 609 17.33 18.82 4.16
C VAL A 609 18.61 18.10 3.76
N THR A 610 19.55 18.83 3.20
CA THR A 610 20.83 18.31 2.72
C THR A 610 21.99 18.97 3.40
N ASP A 611 23.08 18.25 3.57
CA ASP A 611 24.37 18.78 3.91
C ASP A 611 25.01 19.43 2.68
N THR A 612 25.35 20.71 2.76
CA THR A 612 25.81 21.50 1.63
C THR A 612 27.21 21.15 1.14
N GLU A 613 28.03 20.49 1.98
CA GLU A 613 29.41 20.14 1.65
C GLU A 613 29.55 18.73 1.10
N THR A 614 28.55 17.87 1.35
CA THR A 614 28.64 16.43 1.04
C THR A 614 27.52 15.91 0.16
N GLY A 615 26.39 16.62 0.02
CA GLY A 615 25.18 16.12 -0.65
C GLY A 615 24.43 15.04 0.15
N GLN A 616 24.83 14.76 1.40
CA GLN A 616 24.12 13.83 2.27
C GLN A 616 22.74 14.37 2.63
N VAL A 617 21.70 13.55 2.51
CA VAL A 617 20.34 13.87 2.94
C VAL A 617 20.28 13.69 4.45
N ARG A 618 20.03 14.77 5.19
CA ARG A 618 19.94 14.78 6.66
C ARG A 618 18.53 14.54 7.17
N ALA A 619 17.53 14.96 6.39
CA ALA A 619 16.11 14.64 6.58
C ALA A 619 15.38 14.67 5.24
N MET A 620 14.39 13.80 5.09
CA MET A 620 13.44 13.80 3.98
C MET A 620 12.06 13.41 4.54
N ALA A 621 11.35 14.42 5.06
CA ALA A 621 10.03 14.25 5.64
C ALA A 621 8.94 14.38 4.58
N ILE A 622 8.00 13.46 4.58
CA ILE A 622 6.82 13.44 3.71
C ILE A 622 5.58 13.34 4.60
N TYR A 623 4.64 14.26 4.44
CA TYR A 623 3.39 14.32 5.18
C TYR A 623 2.19 14.30 4.21
N PRO A 624 1.11 13.56 4.48
CA PRO A 624 1.05 12.53 5.52
C PRO A 624 1.87 11.30 5.16
N SER A 625 1.97 10.37 6.11
CA SER A 625 2.72 9.13 5.98
C SER A 625 1.91 7.96 6.54
N TYR A 626 2.49 6.77 6.55
CA TYR A 626 1.84 5.54 6.98
C TYR A 626 2.73 4.73 7.92
N ASP A 627 2.12 3.85 8.71
CA ASP A 627 2.84 2.91 9.59
C ASP A 627 3.21 1.64 8.80
N ASN A 628 4.48 1.52 8.42
CA ASN A 628 4.96 0.37 7.67
C ASN A 628 5.00 -0.94 8.49
N ASN A 629 4.92 -0.91 9.82
CA ASN A 629 4.74 -2.12 10.63
C ASN A 629 3.38 -2.80 10.38
N LYS A 630 2.37 -2.02 9.95
CA LYS A 630 1.04 -2.54 9.60
C LYS A 630 0.99 -3.25 8.24
N LEU A 631 2.00 -3.03 7.41
CA LEU A 631 2.11 -3.61 6.06
C LEU A 631 3.15 -4.73 5.99
N THR A 632 3.96 -4.92 7.05
CA THR A 632 5.05 -5.89 7.06
C THR A 632 4.68 -7.16 7.81
N ASN A 633 5.39 -8.23 7.55
CA ASN A 633 5.15 -9.58 8.09
C ASN A 633 3.76 -10.11 7.71
N VAL A 634 2.71 -9.64 8.33
CA VAL A 634 1.31 -9.91 7.99
C VAL A 634 0.61 -8.57 7.75
N ILE A 635 0.05 -8.39 6.56
CA ILE A 635 -0.63 -7.14 6.21
C ILE A 635 -1.93 -7.01 7.03
N ASP A 636 -2.06 -5.89 7.74
CA ASP A 636 -3.33 -5.47 8.35
C ASP A 636 -4.25 -4.97 7.23
N SER A 637 -5.19 -5.82 6.78
CA SER A 637 -6.06 -5.52 5.64
C SER A 637 -6.94 -4.30 5.89
N ASP A 638 -7.47 -4.13 7.11
CA ASP A 638 -8.33 -3.00 7.45
C ASP A 638 -7.53 -1.69 7.38
N TYR A 639 -6.27 -1.73 7.82
CA TYR A 639 -5.35 -0.58 7.70
C TYR A 639 -4.96 -0.31 6.25
N TYR A 640 -4.69 -1.35 5.46
CA TYR A 640 -4.36 -1.20 4.05
C TYR A 640 -5.50 -0.54 3.26
N ASP A 641 -6.73 -1.02 3.46
CA ASP A 641 -7.93 -0.45 2.84
C ASP A 641 -8.12 1.02 3.25
N LYS A 642 -7.87 1.34 4.53
CA LYS A 642 -7.94 2.71 5.02
C LYS A 642 -6.94 3.63 4.32
N ILE A 643 -5.66 3.27 4.22
CA ILE A 643 -4.64 4.15 3.63
C ILE A 643 -4.70 4.23 2.11
N THR A 644 -5.28 3.22 1.43
CA THR A 644 -5.49 3.23 -0.02
C THR A 644 -6.72 4.04 -0.43
N SER A 645 -7.73 4.12 0.44
CA SER A 645 -8.92 4.96 0.24
C SER A 645 -8.77 6.39 0.77
N ASP A 646 -7.66 6.70 1.46
CA ASP A 646 -7.38 8.03 2.00
C ASP A 646 -7.05 9.00 0.85
N LYS A 647 -7.85 10.07 0.72
CA LYS A 647 -7.71 11.08 -0.34
C LYS A 647 -6.40 11.84 -0.29
N THR A 648 -5.73 11.87 0.86
CA THR A 648 -4.39 12.45 0.98
C THR A 648 -3.29 11.57 0.43
N THR A 649 -3.60 10.35 -0.04
CA THR A 649 -2.64 9.40 -0.61
C THR A 649 -1.37 9.25 0.23
N PRO A 650 -1.47 8.74 1.48
CA PRO A 650 -0.36 8.71 2.42
C PRO A 650 0.81 7.81 1.99
N MET A 651 0.60 6.88 1.04
CA MET A 651 1.67 6.05 0.49
C MET A 651 2.47 6.72 -0.64
N TYR A 652 2.01 7.87 -1.16
CA TYR A 652 2.66 8.54 -2.27
C TYR A 652 3.88 9.36 -1.80
N ASN A 653 5.08 8.99 -2.26
CA ASN A 653 6.33 9.70 -1.89
C ASN A 653 6.45 11.03 -2.63
N ARG A 654 5.91 12.10 -2.04
CA ARG A 654 5.91 13.44 -2.64
C ARG A 654 7.30 14.01 -2.86
N ALA A 655 8.28 13.64 -2.06
CA ALA A 655 9.63 14.17 -2.18
C ALA A 655 10.33 13.68 -3.45
N THR A 656 10.04 12.44 -3.89
CA THR A 656 10.73 11.81 -5.04
C THR A 656 9.84 11.63 -6.27
N MET A 657 8.52 11.66 -6.11
CA MET A 657 7.58 11.31 -7.17
C MET A 657 6.72 12.49 -7.67
N GLN A 658 6.47 13.50 -6.82
CA GLN A 658 5.65 14.64 -7.20
C GLN A 658 6.48 15.72 -7.87
N ARG A 659 6.27 15.92 -9.17
CA ARG A 659 6.92 16.98 -9.94
C ARG A 659 6.07 18.24 -9.96
N THR A 660 6.73 19.40 -9.93
CA THR A 660 6.10 20.70 -10.10
C THR A 660 7.05 21.66 -10.79
N ALA A 661 6.51 22.72 -11.38
CA ALA A 661 7.31 23.81 -11.92
C ALA A 661 8.08 24.50 -10.77
N PRO A 662 9.40 24.73 -10.91
CA PRO A 662 10.21 25.30 -9.83
C PRO A 662 9.87 26.77 -9.54
N GLY A 663 9.22 27.46 -10.47
CA GLY A 663 8.89 28.87 -10.33
C GLY A 663 10.09 29.75 -10.05
N SER A 664 9.92 30.76 -9.17
CA SER A 664 10.97 31.74 -8.86
C SER A 664 12.22 31.16 -8.22
N THR A 665 12.18 29.94 -7.68
CA THR A 665 13.39 29.26 -7.17
C THR A 665 14.39 28.98 -8.29
N TYR A 666 13.96 28.90 -9.53
CA TYR A 666 14.82 28.69 -10.71
C TYR A 666 15.63 29.93 -11.11
N LYS A 667 15.27 31.12 -10.61
CA LYS A 667 15.94 32.38 -10.97
C LYS A 667 17.41 32.42 -10.56
N MET A 668 17.82 31.69 -9.52
CA MET A 668 19.22 31.57 -9.15
C MET A 668 20.05 30.83 -10.20
N LEU A 669 19.48 29.77 -10.80
CA LEU A 669 20.09 29.07 -11.96
C LEU A 669 20.24 30.03 -13.14
N VAL A 670 19.18 30.80 -13.43
CA VAL A 670 19.17 31.76 -14.55
C VAL A 670 20.15 32.90 -14.31
N SER A 671 20.36 33.31 -13.02
CA SER A 671 21.39 34.24 -12.63
C SER A 671 22.79 33.70 -12.95
N ALA A 672 23.05 32.43 -12.56
CA ALA A 672 24.32 31.76 -12.87
C ALA A 672 24.53 31.63 -14.40
N ALA A 673 23.48 31.27 -15.15
CA ALA A 673 23.55 31.20 -16.61
C ALA A 673 23.82 32.56 -17.24
N GLY A 674 23.12 33.61 -16.78
CA GLY A 674 23.30 34.97 -17.28
C GLY A 674 24.71 35.55 -17.04
N LEU A 675 25.27 35.32 -15.86
CA LEU A 675 26.62 35.72 -15.47
C LEU A 675 27.67 34.88 -16.19
N GLY A 676 27.49 33.57 -16.25
CA GLY A 676 28.47 32.67 -16.87
C GLY A 676 28.53 32.79 -18.40
N GLU A 677 27.38 33.06 -19.05
CA GLU A 677 27.34 33.35 -20.51
C GLU A 677 27.68 34.81 -20.81
N GLY A 678 27.91 35.67 -19.83
CA GLY A 678 28.28 37.07 -19.95
C GLY A 678 27.18 37.97 -20.58
N VAL A 679 25.90 37.53 -20.55
CA VAL A 679 24.77 38.37 -21.02
C VAL A 679 24.34 39.40 -19.98
N ILE A 680 24.75 39.19 -18.70
CA ILE A 680 24.74 40.16 -17.61
C ILE A 680 26.09 40.07 -16.86
N ASP A 681 26.42 41.11 -16.09
CA ASP A 681 27.52 41.17 -15.16
C ASP A 681 27.02 41.63 -13.78
N VAL A 682 27.86 41.62 -12.76
CA VAL A 682 27.50 42.01 -11.37
C VAL A 682 27.02 43.45 -11.23
N GLY A 683 27.32 44.31 -12.20
CA GLY A 683 26.88 45.74 -12.25
C GLY A 683 25.72 45.97 -13.20
N SER A 684 25.20 44.97 -13.88
CA SER A 684 24.15 45.11 -14.85
C SER A 684 22.83 45.58 -14.18
N VAL A 685 22.19 46.60 -14.80
CA VAL A 685 20.88 47.12 -14.38
C VAL A 685 19.89 46.91 -15.52
N ILE A 686 18.74 46.34 -15.19
CA ILE A 686 17.62 46.08 -16.12
C ILE A 686 16.37 46.78 -15.58
N THR A 687 15.62 47.43 -16.47
CA THR A 687 14.38 48.12 -16.08
C THR A 687 13.17 47.26 -16.39
N ASP A 688 12.36 46.97 -15.38
CA ASP A 688 11.07 46.29 -15.48
C ASP A 688 9.96 47.33 -15.60
N TYR A 689 9.16 47.23 -16.66
CA TYR A 689 7.98 48.07 -16.93
C TYR A 689 6.67 47.32 -16.64
N GLY A 690 6.67 46.19 -15.99
CA GLY A 690 5.50 45.35 -15.67
C GLY A 690 5.01 44.44 -16.79
N THR A 691 5.35 44.76 -18.06
CA THR A 691 5.02 43.94 -19.22
C THR A 691 6.23 43.80 -20.11
N PHE A 692 6.62 42.56 -20.44
CA PHE A 692 7.74 42.28 -21.30
C PHE A 692 7.26 42.15 -22.77
N THR A 693 7.53 43.16 -23.62
CA THR A 693 6.94 43.31 -24.93
C THR A 693 7.80 42.76 -26.09
N LYS A 694 8.97 42.15 -25.79
CA LYS A 694 9.90 41.65 -26.84
C LYS A 694 9.48 40.31 -27.44
N ILE A 695 8.52 39.62 -26.81
CA ILE A 695 7.91 38.37 -27.31
C ILE A 695 6.38 38.46 -27.34
N SER A 696 5.71 37.56 -28.06
CA SER A 696 4.26 37.46 -28.12
C SER A 696 3.81 36.01 -27.83
N PRO A 697 2.77 35.82 -26.99
CA PRO A 697 2.12 36.82 -26.16
C PRO A 697 3.06 37.38 -25.09
N SER A 698 2.88 38.70 -24.79
CA SER A 698 3.75 39.44 -23.87
C SER A 698 3.55 39.00 -22.42
N PRO A 699 4.52 38.38 -21.74
CA PRO A 699 4.37 37.99 -20.36
C PRO A 699 4.45 39.19 -19.42
N LYS A 700 3.82 39.07 -18.22
CA LYS A 700 3.71 40.15 -17.24
C LYS A 700 4.53 39.84 -15.99
N CYS A 701 5.09 40.89 -15.39
CA CYS A 701 5.59 40.83 -14.03
C CYS A 701 4.40 40.72 -13.06
N TRP A 702 4.65 40.15 -11.88
CA TRP A 702 3.63 40.06 -10.82
C TRP A 702 3.23 41.45 -10.29
N LEU A 703 4.17 42.42 -10.26
CA LEU A 703 3.88 43.79 -9.90
C LEU A 703 3.36 44.57 -11.10
N THR A 704 2.13 45.00 -10.99
CA THR A 704 1.50 45.89 -12.02
C THR A 704 2.24 47.22 -12.11
N GLY A 705 2.77 47.56 -13.28
CA GLY A 705 3.56 48.76 -13.51
C GLY A 705 5.07 48.55 -13.41
N GLY A 706 5.49 47.38 -12.92
CA GLY A 706 6.90 46.94 -12.87
C GLY A 706 7.67 47.52 -11.68
N HIS A 707 8.86 46.95 -11.46
CA HIS A 707 9.73 47.30 -10.36
C HIS A 707 10.71 48.44 -10.66
N GLY A 708 10.75 48.97 -11.90
CA GLY A 708 11.70 49.98 -12.31
C GLY A 708 13.10 49.40 -12.56
N ALA A 709 14.14 50.16 -12.32
CA ALA A 709 15.53 49.79 -12.59
C ALA A 709 16.09 48.99 -11.41
N LEU A 710 16.51 47.76 -11.63
CA LEU A 710 17.04 46.81 -10.65
C LEU A 710 18.41 46.29 -11.07
N GLY A 711 19.33 46.11 -10.09
CA GLY A 711 20.47 45.21 -10.21
C GLY A 711 20.08 43.75 -9.97
N LEU A 712 21.01 42.81 -10.13
CA LEU A 712 20.73 41.36 -9.98
C LEU A 712 20.28 41.00 -8.57
N ALA A 713 20.94 41.55 -7.52
CA ALA A 713 20.58 41.23 -6.14
C ALA A 713 19.18 41.72 -5.82
N GLU A 714 18.82 42.98 -6.20
CA GLU A 714 17.48 43.51 -5.99
C GLU A 714 16.41 42.77 -6.80
N ALA A 715 16.75 42.30 -8.01
CA ALA A 715 15.84 41.52 -8.84
C ALA A 715 15.50 40.14 -8.23
N ILE A 716 16.48 39.51 -7.56
CA ILE A 716 16.25 38.26 -6.78
C ILE A 716 15.42 38.58 -5.54
N GLU A 717 15.77 39.64 -4.78
CA GLU A 717 15.08 40.07 -3.58
C GLU A 717 13.57 40.23 -3.80
N VAL A 718 13.16 41.02 -4.80
CA VAL A 718 11.76 41.28 -5.11
C VAL A 718 11.16 40.25 -6.09
N SER A 719 11.90 39.20 -6.40
CA SER A 719 11.47 38.16 -7.36
C SER A 719 10.93 38.72 -8.69
N CYS A 720 11.61 39.70 -9.29
CA CYS A 720 11.17 40.43 -10.46
C CYS A 720 11.14 39.54 -11.72
N ASN A 721 9.96 39.25 -12.25
CA ASN A 721 9.84 38.45 -13.50
C ASN A 721 10.40 39.21 -14.70
N GLY A 722 10.14 40.55 -14.81
CA GLY A 722 10.61 41.37 -15.92
C GLY A 722 12.14 41.35 -16.11
N PHE A 723 12.89 41.37 -15.03
CA PHE A 723 14.35 41.21 -15.05
C PHE A 723 14.77 39.88 -15.66
N PHE A 724 14.19 38.80 -15.19
CA PHE A 724 14.55 37.45 -15.63
C PHE A 724 14.01 37.11 -17.02
N TYR A 725 12.88 37.70 -17.46
CA TYR A 725 12.47 37.64 -18.88
C TYR A 725 13.53 38.25 -19.80
N GLU A 726 14.09 39.41 -19.40
CA GLU A 726 15.17 40.03 -20.15
C GLU A 726 16.45 39.19 -20.19
N VAL A 727 16.82 38.54 -19.06
CA VAL A 727 17.95 37.63 -19.02
C VAL A 727 17.73 36.46 -19.98
N GLY A 728 16.54 35.79 -19.90
CA GLY A 728 16.17 34.71 -20.82
C GLY A 728 16.19 35.14 -22.29
N TYR A 729 15.67 36.33 -22.59
CA TYR A 729 15.71 36.89 -23.92
C TYR A 729 17.17 37.13 -24.42
N ARG A 730 18.06 37.66 -23.56
CA ARG A 730 19.48 37.85 -23.88
C ARG A 730 20.21 36.54 -24.10
N LEU A 731 19.93 35.50 -23.29
CA LEU A 731 20.45 34.17 -23.49
C LEU A 731 20.07 33.59 -24.86
N ALA A 732 18.85 33.89 -25.31
CA ALA A 732 18.31 33.50 -26.62
C ALA A 732 18.71 34.42 -27.76
N THR A 733 19.46 35.51 -27.52
CA THR A 733 19.87 36.45 -28.57
C THR A 733 21.29 36.15 -28.99
N ASP A 734 21.49 35.99 -30.31
CA ASP A 734 22.83 35.74 -30.90
C ASP A 734 23.72 37.00 -30.94
N SER A 735 24.96 36.85 -31.36
CA SER A 735 25.92 37.95 -31.51
C SER A 735 25.51 39.01 -32.52
N ASN A 736 24.53 38.73 -33.41
CA ASN A 736 23.99 39.66 -34.38
C ASN A 736 22.74 40.37 -33.89
N GLY A 737 22.29 40.09 -32.67
CA GLY A 737 21.09 40.65 -32.06
C GLY A 737 19.78 39.97 -32.50
N VAL A 738 19.85 38.76 -33.07
CA VAL A 738 18.68 38.01 -33.51
C VAL A 738 18.24 37.04 -32.40
N TYR A 739 16.96 37.10 -32.02
CA TYR A 739 16.35 36.18 -31.06
C TYR A 739 16.22 34.80 -31.71
N GLN A 740 16.72 33.77 -30.97
CA GLN A 740 16.63 32.37 -31.35
C GLN A 740 16.30 31.57 -30.09
N ASP A 741 15.05 31.18 -29.93
CA ASP A 741 14.53 30.50 -28.73
C ASP A 741 15.36 29.24 -28.38
N ALA A 742 15.65 28.39 -29.36
CA ALA A 742 16.44 27.18 -29.18
C ALA A 742 17.82 27.46 -28.58
N GLN A 743 18.51 28.56 -28.95
CA GLN A 743 19.80 28.93 -28.35
C GLN A 743 19.66 29.29 -26.86
N GLY A 744 18.58 29.95 -26.49
CA GLY A 744 18.28 30.27 -25.08
C GLY A 744 18.01 29.03 -24.29
N ILE A 745 17.21 28.12 -24.83
CA ILE A 745 16.91 26.80 -24.23
C ILE A 745 18.20 25.98 -24.07
N ASP A 746 19.05 25.86 -25.08
CA ASP A 746 20.34 25.12 -25.01
C ASP A 746 21.22 25.63 -23.85
N LYS A 747 21.27 26.94 -23.65
CA LYS A 747 22.03 27.55 -22.56
C LYS A 747 21.40 27.27 -21.20
N LEU A 748 20.06 27.39 -21.04
CA LEU A 748 19.38 27.06 -19.82
C LEU A 748 19.56 25.57 -19.49
N GLN A 749 19.43 24.67 -20.45
CA GLN A 749 19.63 23.24 -20.27
C GLN A 749 21.10 22.91 -19.89
N LYS A 750 22.07 23.62 -20.43
CA LYS A 750 23.48 23.49 -20.02
C LYS A 750 23.65 23.77 -18.53
N TYR A 751 23.10 24.88 -18.02
CA TYR A 751 23.21 25.20 -16.60
C TYR A 751 22.32 24.28 -15.73
N ALA A 752 21.12 23.91 -16.19
CA ALA A 752 20.31 22.91 -15.51
C ALA A 752 21.07 21.57 -15.36
N THR A 753 21.81 21.16 -16.38
CA THR A 753 22.71 19.99 -16.35
C THR A 753 23.82 20.14 -15.32
N LEU A 754 24.48 21.30 -15.28
CA LEU A 754 25.54 21.59 -14.31
C LEU A 754 25.01 21.59 -12.87
N PHE A 755 23.78 22.01 -12.64
CA PHE A 755 23.06 21.92 -11.37
C PHE A 755 22.41 20.55 -11.09
N GLY A 756 22.62 19.57 -11.95
CA GLY A 756 22.11 18.20 -11.77
C GLY A 756 20.63 18.00 -12.04
N LEU A 757 19.93 18.97 -12.63
CA LEU A 757 18.49 18.90 -12.92
C LEU A 757 18.14 18.10 -14.19
N ASN A 758 19.12 17.50 -14.86
CA ASN A 758 18.94 16.70 -16.08
C ASN A 758 18.74 15.21 -15.80
N ARG A 759 18.83 14.77 -14.56
CA ARG A 759 18.74 13.38 -14.13
C ARG A 759 18.25 13.28 -12.69
N LYS A 760 17.90 12.07 -12.26
CA LYS A 760 17.54 11.75 -10.87
C LYS A 760 18.59 12.29 -9.90
N SER A 761 18.15 12.60 -8.69
CA SER A 761 18.97 13.29 -7.69
C SER A 761 20.16 12.48 -7.18
N GLY A 762 20.07 11.15 -7.25
CA GLY A 762 21.06 10.20 -6.75
C GLY A 762 20.62 9.45 -5.50
N VAL A 763 19.50 9.82 -4.87
CA VAL A 763 18.96 9.06 -3.74
C VAL A 763 18.65 7.62 -4.15
N GLU A 764 18.90 6.67 -3.25
CA GLU A 764 18.89 5.23 -3.53
C GLU A 764 17.49 4.60 -3.46
N ILE A 765 16.45 5.40 -3.49
CA ILE A 765 15.04 4.95 -3.54
C ILE A 765 14.40 5.38 -4.86
N GLU A 766 13.21 4.89 -5.13
CA GLU A 766 12.49 5.19 -6.36
C GLU A 766 12.27 6.70 -6.52
N GLU A 767 12.58 7.21 -7.70
CA GLU A 767 12.47 8.62 -8.05
C GLU A 767 12.02 8.75 -9.51
N ILE A 768 11.12 9.69 -9.79
CA ILE A 768 10.69 10.02 -11.15
C ILE A 768 11.73 10.88 -11.86
N ASP A 769 11.88 10.71 -13.18
CA ASP A 769 12.82 11.52 -13.97
C ASP A 769 12.39 13.00 -14.00
N PRO A 770 13.35 13.95 -13.89
CA PRO A 770 13.08 15.38 -14.05
C PRO A 770 12.72 15.72 -15.49
N HIS A 771 12.10 16.87 -15.69
CA HIS A 771 11.88 17.43 -17.01
C HIS A 771 12.44 18.86 -17.08
N ILE A 772 13.48 19.05 -17.88
CA ILE A 772 14.05 20.36 -18.18
C ILE A 772 13.24 20.98 -19.31
N SER A 773 12.97 22.28 -19.24
CA SER A 773 12.24 22.98 -20.29
C SER A 773 12.92 22.85 -21.65
N ASP A 774 12.12 22.61 -22.67
CA ASP A 774 12.51 22.36 -24.05
C ASP A 774 12.04 23.47 -25.04
N SER A 775 11.34 24.48 -24.55
CA SER A 775 10.78 25.57 -25.30
C SER A 775 10.54 26.80 -24.46
N ASP A 776 10.38 27.97 -25.09
CA ASP A 776 10.09 29.27 -24.47
C ASP A 776 11.17 29.68 -23.44
N ALA A 777 12.35 30.03 -23.93
CA ALA A 777 13.48 30.46 -23.10
C ALA A 777 13.14 31.62 -22.15
N VAL A 778 12.24 32.52 -22.56
CA VAL A 778 11.83 33.69 -21.74
C VAL A 778 10.99 33.26 -20.54
N ARG A 779 9.95 32.42 -20.73
CA ARG A 779 9.15 31.95 -19.61
C ARG A 779 9.87 30.89 -18.79
N SER A 780 10.72 30.08 -19.40
CA SER A 780 11.59 29.14 -18.71
C SER A 780 12.55 29.85 -17.76
N ALA A 781 12.98 31.08 -18.06
CA ALA A 781 13.86 31.85 -17.20
C ALA A 781 13.26 32.28 -15.85
N ILE A 782 11.96 32.14 -15.65
CA ILE A 782 11.32 32.33 -14.35
C ILE A 782 10.87 31.01 -13.72
N GLY A 783 11.35 29.86 -14.24
CA GLY A 783 10.99 28.53 -13.77
C GLY A 783 9.60 28.07 -14.18
N GLN A 784 9.06 28.66 -15.25
CA GLN A 784 7.85 28.24 -15.94
C GLN A 784 8.24 27.51 -17.26
N GLY A 785 7.43 27.60 -18.29
CA GLY A 785 7.61 26.76 -19.47
C GLY A 785 7.25 25.32 -19.17
N THR A 786 8.04 24.35 -19.63
CA THR A 786 7.85 22.91 -19.38
C THR A 786 8.73 22.35 -18.26
N ASN A 787 9.43 23.23 -17.49
CA ASN A 787 10.23 22.80 -16.33
C ASN A 787 9.39 22.06 -15.29
N ASN A 788 9.83 20.86 -14.87
CA ASN A 788 9.08 20.05 -13.91
C ASN A 788 10.02 19.16 -13.07
N TYR A 789 10.12 19.42 -11.77
CA TYR A 789 11.08 18.79 -10.87
C TYR A 789 10.44 18.35 -9.56
N THR A 790 11.03 17.33 -8.93
CA THR A 790 10.64 16.89 -7.59
C THR A 790 11.35 17.72 -6.50
N PRO A 791 10.83 17.77 -5.27
CA PRO A 791 11.50 18.42 -4.15
C PRO A 791 12.95 17.94 -3.90
N VAL A 792 13.22 16.64 -4.06
CA VAL A 792 14.57 16.10 -3.88
C VAL A 792 15.53 16.59 -4.98
N GLN A 793 15.07 16.72 -6.24
CA GLN A 793 15.86 17.30 -7.33
C GLN A 793 16.15 18.79 -7.09
N LEU A 794 15.14 19.52 -6.62
CA LEU A 794 15.32 20.93 -6.24
C LEU A 794 16.25 21.07 -5.02
N SER A 795 16.23 20.14 -4.07
CA SER A 795 17.16 20.14 -2.94
C SER A 795 18.61 19.96 -3.40
N ARG A 796 18.87 19.07 -4.37
CA ARG A 796 20.19 18.92 -4.99
C ARG A 796 20.68 20.22 -5.61
N TYR A 797 19.82 20.87 -6.38
CA TYR A 797 20.08 22.16 -7.01
C TYR A 797 20.39 23.26 -5.97
N VAL A 798 19.56 23.37 -4.91
CA VAL A 798 19.77 24.36 -3.84
C VAL A 798 21.07 24.10 -3.10
N THR A 799 21.43 22.84 -2.87
CA THR A 799 22.73 22.43 -2.30
C THR A 799 23.89 22.98 -3.13
N ALA A 800 23.82 22.84 -4.45
CA ALA A 800 24.86 23.35 -5.34
C ALA A 800 24.95 24.89 -5.36
N ILE A 801 23.84 25.60 -5.14
CA ILE A 801 23.87 27.07 -4.97
C ILE A 801 24.55 27.42 -3.65
N ALA A 802 24.18 26.77 -2.55
CA ALA A 802 24.67 27.06 -1.23
C ALA A 802 26.20 26.90 -1.10
N ASN A 803 26.77 25.90 -1.79
CA ASN A 803 28.21 25.60 -1.77
C ASN A 803 29.00 26.18 -2.96
N GLU A 804 28.42 27.16 -3.66
CA GLU A 804 29.11 27.90 -4.74
C GLU A 804 29.45 27.01 -5.96
N GLY A 805 28.47 26.16 -6.33
CA GLY A 805 28.48 25.48 -7.62
C GLY A 805 28.97 24.05 -7.62
N LYS A 806 29.30 23.45 -6.48
CA LYS A 806 29.62 22.01 -6.42
C LYS A 806 28.34 21.20 -6.36
N CYS A 807 28.04 20.48 -7.43
CA CYS A 807 26.86 19.61 -7.49
C CYS A 807 27.21 18.16 -7.12
N TYR A 808 26.68 17.70 -6.00
CA TYR A 808 26.83 16.32 -5.54
C TYR A 808 25.64 15.47 -5.97
N ASP A 809 25.81 14.16 -6.12
CA ASP A 809 24.68 13.24 -6.01
C ASP A 809 24.22 13.20 -4.56
N LEU A 810 22.91 13.27 -4.36
CA LEU A 810 22.34 13.12 -3.03
C LEU A 810 22.40 11.65 -2.63
N THR A 811 22.56 11.39 -1.34
CA THR A 811 22.61 10.04 -0.81
C THR A 811 21.87 9.92 0.52
N LEU A 812 21.18 8.80 0.71
CA LEU A 812 20.57 8.38 1.97
C LEU A 812 21.46 7.39 2.72
N VAL A 813 22.40 6.73 2.01
CA VAL A 813 23.25 5.68 2.59
C VAL A 813 24.68 6.20 2.76
N ASN A 814 25.15 6.23 4.00
CA ASN A 814 26.51 6.64 4.34
C ASN A 814 27.51 5.49 4.20
N GLU A 815 27.22 4.35 4.85
CA GLU A 815 28.06 3.14 4.80
C GLU A 815 27.24 1.86 4.99
N ILE A 816 27.79 0.73 4.51
CA ILE A 816 27.25 -0.59 4.72
C ILE A 816 28.33 -1.45 5.38
N LYS A 817 27.96 -2.17 6.43
CA LYS A 817 28.86 -3.05 7.18
C LYS A 817 28.35 -4.49 7.16
N ASN A 818 29.27 -5.43 7.01
CA ASN A 818 28.93 -6.83 7.17
C ASN A 818 28.79 -7.21 8.67
N VAL A 819 28.34 -8.44 8.94
CA VAL A 819 28.15 -8.99 10.30
C VAL A 819 29.40 -8.93 11.19
N GLU A 820 30.60 -8.84 10.59
CA GLU A 820 31.86 -8.72 11.30
C GLU A 820 32.21 -7.26 11.62
N GLY A 821 31.35 -6.30 11.23
CA GLY A 821 31.54 -4.85 11.41
C GLY A 821 32.53 -4.24 10.39
N ARG A 822 32.91 -4.96 9.35
CA ARG A 822 33.78 -4.44 8.28
C ARG A 822 32.93 -3.64 7.29
N THR A 823 33.40 -2.46 6.93
CA THR A 823 32.77 -1.63 5.89
C THR A 823 32.95 -2.32 4.53
N VAL A 824 31.84 -2.60 3.85
CA VAL A 824 31.77 -3.14 2.49
C VAL A 824 31.45 -2.08 1.45
N TYR A 825 30.79 -0.99 1.89
CA TYR A 825 30.54 0.20 1.09
C TYR A 825 30.66 1.45 1.97
N LYS A 826 31.18 2.53 1.40
CA LYS A 826 31.19 3.86 1.99
C LYS A 826 31.06 4.91 0.90
N ASN A 827 30.19 5.88 1.12
CA ASN A 827 30.03 7.02 0.21
C ASN A 827 31.29 7.92 0.31
N ASP A 828 31.82 8.34 -0.83
CA ASP A 828 33.05 9.14 -0.91
C ASP A 828 32.78 10.66 -1.13
N ASN A 829 31.51 11.05 -1.27
CA ASN A 829 31.04 12.45 -1.36
C ASN A 829 31.82 13.30 -2.38
N VAL A 830 32.00 12.81 -3.60
CA VAL A 830 32.69 13.54 -4.67
C VAL A 830 31.67 14.34 -5.49
N PRO A 831 31.94 15.66 -5.76
CA PRO A 831 31.01 16.41 -6.62
C PRO A 831 31.08 15.91 -8.07
N GLU A 832 29.91 15.75 -8.69
CA GLU A 832 29.73 15.31 -10.07
C GLU A 832 30.06 16.42 -11.07
N SER A 833 29.76 17.65 -10.72
CA SER A 833 30.02 18.83 -11.54
C SER A 833 30.35 20.04 -10.69
N THR A 834 30.98 21.02 -11.33
CA THR A 834 31.28 22.31 -10.69
C THR A 834 30.94 23.43 -11.67
N ILE A 835 30.27 24.46 -11.19
CA ILE A 835 29.90 25.65 -11.97
C ILE A 835 30.94 26.69 -11.77
N ASP A 836 31.60 27.06 -12.86
CA ASP A 836 32.72 28.02 -12.86
C ASP A 836 32.18 29.47 -12.90
N LEU A 837 31.96 30.03 -11.73
CA LEU A 837 31.67 31.44 -11.51
C LEU A 837 32.64 32.00 -10.51
N THR A 838 32.95 33.30 -10.60
CA THR A 838 33.84 34.00 -9.67
C THR A 838 33.15 34.20 -8.32
N ASP A 839 33.95 34.40 -7.25
CA ASP A 839 33.46 34.72 -5.89
C ASP A 839 32.49 35.92 -5.90
N SER A 840 32.77 36.94 -6.74
CA SER A 840 31.89 38.12 -6.86
C SER A 840 30.55 37.81 -7.49
N GLN A 841 30.51 36.85 -8.45
CA GLN A 841 29.29 36.42 -9.11
C GLN A 841 28.43 35.56 -8.15
N TRP A 842 29.05 34.65 -7.41
CA TRP A 842 28.34 33.91 -6.35
C TRP A 842 27.86 34.85 -5.23
N SER A 843 28.65 35.81 -4.84
CA SER A 843 28.32 36.77 -3.79
C SER A 843 27.06 37.57 -4.12
N VAL A 844 26.88 38.05 -5.37
CA VAL A 844 25.68 38.83 -5.75
C VAL A 844 24.41 37.96 -5.76
N ILE A 845 24.49 36.68 -6.16
CA ILE A 845 23.36 35.77 -6.08
C ILE A 845 22.95 35.51 -4.62
N LYS A 846 23.93 35.18 -3.75
CA LYS A 846 23.69 34.97 -2.32
C LYS A 846 23.19 36.22 -1.61
N GLN A 847 23.65 37.40 -2.04
CA GLN A 847 23.18 38.67 -1.52
C GLN A 847 21.68 38.84 -1.82
N GLY A 848 21.23 38.59 -3.04
CA GLY A 848 19.81 38.66 -3.41
C GLY A 848 18.96 37.72 -2.58
N MET A 849 19.39 36.46 -2.44
CA MET A 849 18.71 35.48 -1.58
C MET A 849 18.61 35.93 -0.13
N ARG A 850 19.67 36.52 0.41
CA ARG A 850 19.68 37.04 1.77
C ARG A 850 18.76 38.25 1.95
N LEU A 851 18.73 39.16 0.97
CA LEU A 851 17.88 40.36 1.02
C LEU A 851 16.39 39.95 1.04
N MET A 852 16.02 38.98 0.25
CA MET A 852 14.62 38.45 0.20
C MET A 852 14.11 38.00 1.59
N VAL A 853 14.99 37.47 2.43
CA VAL A 853 14.62 36.96 3.77
C VAL A 853 14.78 38.02 4.84
N SER A 854 15.72 38.97 4.70
CA SER A 854 16.09 39.92 5.74
C SER A 854 15.46 41.29 5.61
N ASP A 855 14.96 41.66 4.40
CA ASP A 855 14.29 42.95 4.17
C ASP A 855 12.78 42.82 4.34
N HIS A 856 12.25 43.29 5.47
CA HIS A 856 10.82 43.28 5.77
C HIS A 856 9.99 44.31 4.98
N THR A 857 10.61 45.05 4.05
CA THR A 857 9.92 46.03 3.18
C THR A 857 9.32 45.43 1.93
N SER A 858 9.77 44.23 1.54
CA SER A 858 9.12 43.42 0.51
C SER A 858 7.94 42.67 1.16
N SER A 859 6.73 43.07 0.89
CA SER A 859 5.51 42.36 1.32
C SER A 859 5.39 41.06 0.53
N TYR A 860 5.86 40.00 1.10
CA TYR A 860 5.50 38.60 0.78
C TYR A 860 4.89 37.98 2.01
#